data_88f279d1c9a97408d418438d71395c55
#
_entry.id   88f279d1c9a97408d418438d71395c55
#
_cell.length_a   1.000
_cell.length_b   1.000
_cell.length_c   1.000
_cell.angle_alpha   90.00
_cell.angle_beta   90.00
_cell.angle_gamma   90.00
#
_symmetry.space_group_name_H-M   'P 1'
#
loop_
_entity.id
_entity.type
_entity.pdbx_description
1 polymer ?
#
loop_
_entity_poly.entity_id
_entity_poly.type
_entity_poly.pdbx_seq_one_letter_code
_entity_poly.pdbx_strand_id
1 'polypeptide(L)'
;MNANNYNSNNQNENLKKFAINLCERAREGKLDPVIGRDDEIRRVLQILSRRTKNNPILIGEPGVGKTAIAEGLAHRIVRGDVPENLKKKQIYSLDMGALIAGAKYQGEFEERLKGVVNEVVAAAGEIILFIDEIHTLVGAGKSSGAMDAANILKPALARGDLRAIGATTLDEYQKYFETDKALERRFQKVMVDEPDETATISILRGLKERYETHHKVRIKDDAIIAAVTLSARYITDRFLPDKAIDLVDEAAAKLRLEVDSKPEEIDSLDRQIKQLEIEREAIKRDKDEAKLGEIEKQLKELKAKSDELNARWNKEKGYVATIQNEKARIETLKHQAEVAEREGDYGKVAEIRYSQIPAAEANIKAAQDTLHQLGTDSLIKEEVDEDDIAEVVARWTGIPVAKMMQSERDKLLHLEEELHKRVIGQDQAIEAVSDAIRRSRAGLQDPKRPIGSFIFLGTTGVGKTELAKALADYLFDDENMMTRIDMSEYQEKFSATRLIGAPPGYVGYDEGGQLTEAIRRKPYSVVLFDEIEKAHPDVFNVLLQVLDDGRLTDNKGRLVNFKNTLIIMTSNLTEEQLRAQVRPEFINRIDEIIHFSELTESDIKAVVGLQVSRIHKMLEDQGIDLRVTDDAINYIAKEGYDPQFGARPVKRALQRLVLNELSKAIIAGKVDQSKPVIVELRDGELKFRN
;
A
#
# COMPACT_ATOMS: atom_id res chain seq x y z
N MET A 1 -51.92 -37.97 26.32
CA MET A 1 -50.91 -38.24 25.31
C MET A 1 -50.86 -37.06 24.34
N ASN A 2 -49.69 -36.54 24.04
CA ASN A 2 -49.36 -35.53 23.02
C ASN A 2 -49.77 -34.08 23.28
N ALA A 3 -49.09 -33.45 24.22
CA ALA A 3 -48.98 -31.96 24.29
C ALA A 3 -47.52 -31.43 24.35
N ASN A 4 -46.50 -32.33 24.28
CA ASN A 4 -45.09 -31.95 24.47
C ASN A 4 -44.22 -31.88 23.19
N ASN A 5 -44.79 -32.09 21.99
CA ASN A 5 -43.99 -32.11 20.74
C ASN A 5 -44.11 -30.85 19.85
N TYR A 6 -44.85 -29.82 20.28
CA TYR A 6 -44.99 -28.58 19.49
C TYR A 6 -44.09 -27.43 19.92
N ASN A 7 -43.34 -27.53 21.07
CA ASN A 7 -42.54 -26.43 21.58
C ASN A 7 -41.03 -26.53 21.28
N SER A 8 -40.53 -27.56 20.62
CA SER A 8 -39.09 -27.70 20.39
C SER A 8 -38.59 -27.06 19.08
N ASN A 9 -39.48 -26.61 18.19
CA ASN A 9 -39.09 -26.01 16.91
C ASN A 9 -39.03 -24.47 16.91
N ASN A 10 -39.48 -23.79 17.96
CA ASN A 10 -39.50 -22.33 18.06
C ASN A 10 -38.40 -21.77 18.99
N GLN A 11 -37.54 -22.62 19.54
CA GLN A 11 -36.41 -22.12 20.34
C GLN A 11 -35.30 -21.63 19.43
N ASN A 12 -34.84 -20.36 19.64
CA ASN A 12 -33.76 -19.66 18.94
C ASN A 12 -34.06 -19.19 17.51
N GLU A 13 -35.26 -18.78 17.19
CA GLU A 13 -35.63 -18.27 15.86
C GLU A 13 -34.96 -16.93 15.54
N ASN A 14 -34.87 -16.02 16.53
CA ASN A 14 -34.19 -14.74 16.37
C ASN A 14 -32.67 -14.90 16.28
N LEU A 15 -32.06 -15.78 17.07
CA LEU A 15 -30.65 -16.11 16.98
C LEU A 15 -30.28 -16.67 15.60
N LYS A 16 -31.13 -17.57 15.03
CA LYS A 16 -30.88 -18.11 13.69
C LYS A 16 -31.01 -17.05 12.58
N LYS A 17 -31.84 -16.03 12.77
CA LYS A 17 -32.04 -14.94 11.79
C LYS A 17 -31.01 -13.84 11.89
N PHE A 18 -30.54 -13.52 13.10
CA PHE A 18 -29.75 -12.31 13.38
C PHE A 18 -28.39 -12.61 13.99
N ALA A 19 -27.98 -13.87 14.13
CA ALA A 19 -26.68 -14.24 14.64
C ALA A 19 -26.12 -15.50 13.95
N ILE A 20 -24.82 -15.59 13.86
CA ILE A 20 -24.09 -16.70 13.23
C ILE A 20 -23.49 -17.56 14.33
N ASN A 21 -23.75 -18.88 14.33
CA ASN A 21 -23.14 -19.81 15.27
C ASN A 21 -21.70 -20.12 14.85
N LEU A 22 -20.72 -19.53 15.54
CA LEU A 22 -19.29 -19.74 15.28
C LEU A 22 -18.85 -21.18 15.60
N CYS A 23 -19.40 -21.82 16.62
CA CYS A 23 -19.08 -23.21 16.96
C CYS A 23 -19.55 -24.20 15.89
N GLU A 24 -20.69 -23.94 15.27
CA GLU A 24 -21.20 -24.75 14.16
C GLU A 24 -20.31 -24.57 12.92
N ARG A 25 -19.97 -23.32 12.57
CA ARG A 25 -19.02 -23.03 11.49
C ARG A 25 -17.64 -23.66 11.71
N ALA A 26 -17.17 -23.70 12.98
CA ALA A 26 -15.92 -24.37 13.33
C ALA A 26 -16.00 -25.89 13.09
N ARG A 27 -17.15 -26.52 13.42
CA ARG A 27 -17.36 -27.96 13.15
C ARG A 27 -17.41 -28.26 11.66
N GLU A 28 -17.96 -27.36 10.87
CA GLU A 28 -18.05 -27.48 9.41
C GLU A 28 -16.72 -27.13 8.70
N GLY A 29 -15.68 -26.72 9.44
CA GLY A 29 -14.40 -26.31 8.85
C GLY A 29 -14.42 -24.97 8.09
N LYS A 30 -15.48 -24.17 8.29
CA LYS A 30 -15.68 -22.90 7.57
C LYS A 30 -15.00 -21.69 8.21
N LEU A 31 -14.42 -21.84 9.41
CA LEU A 31 -13.64 -20.78 10.06
C LEU A 31 -12.16 -20.93 9.77
N ASP A 32 -11.48 -19.80 9.66
CA ASP A 32 -10.05 -19.76 9.46
C ASP A 32 -9.26 -20.21 10.69
N PRO A 33 -8.07 -20.83 10.52
CA PRO A 33 -7.21 -21.16 11.64
C PRO A 33 -6.71 -19.89 12.29
N VAL A 34 -6.79 -19.83 13.62
CA VAL A 34 -6.31 -18.67 14.41
C VAL A 34 -4.92 -18.97 14.94
N ILE A 35 -3.97 -18.14 14.61
CA ILE A 35 -2.55 -18.30 14.92
C ILE A 35 -2.05 -17.06 15.65
N GLY A 36 -1.21 -17.26 16.66
CA GLY A 36 -0.51 -16.17 17.37
C GLY A 36 -1.38 -15.33 18.30
N ARG A 37 -2.58 -15.83 18.70
CA ARG A 37 -3.50 -15.17 19.63
C ARG A 37 -3.79 -15.98 20.90
N ASP A 38 -2.86 -16.83 21.28
CA ASP A 38 -3.06 -17.76 22.41
C ASP A 38 -3.21 -17.05 23.76
N ASP A 39 -2.48 -15.97 23.97
CA ASP A 39 -2.50 -15.23 25.25
C ASP A 39 -3.80 -14.44 25.39
N GLU A 40 -4.27 -13.78 24.32
CA GLU A 40 -5.55 -13.08 24.31
C GLU A 40 -6.70 -14.05 24.49
N ILE A 41 -6.71 -15.20 23.79
CA ILE A 41 -7.74 -16.24 23.93
C ILE A 41 -7.72 -16.79 25.37
N ARG A 42 -6.54 -17.06 25.93
CA ARG A 42 -6.40 -17.51 27.33
C ARG A 42 -6.97 -16.47 28.30
N ARG A 43 -6.69 -15.20 28.05
CA ARG A 43 -7.22 -14.10 28.87
C ARG A 43 -8.74 -14.01 28.77
N VAL A 44 -9.32 -14.15 27.59
CA VAL A 44 -10.76 -14.20 27.37
C VAL A 44 -11.38 -15.37 28.13
N LEU A 45 -10.80 -16.58 28.08
CA LEU A 45 -11.24 -17.75 28.81
C LEU A 45 -11.23 -17.51 30.34
N GLN A 46 -10.18 -16.90 30.85
CA GLN A 46 -10.07 -16.53 32.27
C GLN A 46 -11.21 -15.58 32.71
N ILE A 47 -11.48 -14.55 31.88
CA ILE A 47 -12.54 -13.58 32.19
C ILE A 47 -13.91 -14.23 32.14
N LEU A 48 -14.21 -15.04 31.11
CA LEU A 48 -15.48 -15.76 30.98
C LEU A 48 -15.75 -16.73 32.14
N SER A 49 -14.69 -17.24 32.76
CA SER A 49 -14.80 -18.14 33.94
C SER A 49 -14.99 -17.43 35.27
N ARG A 50 -14.93 -16.10 35.33
CA ARG A 50 -15.09 -15.30 36.57
C ARG A 50 -16.56 -15.29 36.99
N ARG A 51 -16.77 -15.08 38.31
CA ARG A 51 -18.11 -14.93 38.89
C ARG A 51 -18.73 -13.55 38.56
N THR A 52 -17.93 -12.51 38.54
CA THR A 52 -18.32 -11.12 38.26
C THR A 52 -17.36 -10.52 37.25
N LYS A 53 -17.76 -9.48 36.50
CA LYS A 53 -16.97 -8.87 35.41
C LYS A 53 -16.50 -9.94 34.44
N ASN A 54 -17.41 -10.80 34.02
CA ASN A 54 -17.17 -11.97 33.24
C ASN A 54 -17.42 -11.73 31.72
N ASN A 55 -17.58 -10.50 31.29
CA ASN A 55 -17.70 -10.11 29.89
C ASN A 55 -16.39 -9.47 29.43
N PRO A 56 -15.58 -10.11 28.59
CA PRO A 56 -14.42 -9.48 27.99
C PRO A 56 -14.83 -8.45 26.94
N ILE A 57 -14.06 -7.36 26.83
CA ILE A 57 -14.12 -6.44 25.71
C ILE A 57 -12.74 -6.35 25.06
N LEU A 58 -12.67 -6.74 23.78
CA LEU A 58 -11.47 -6.71 22.95
C LEU A 58 -11.28 -5.30 22.46
N ILE A 59 -10.15 -4.68 22.77
CA ILE A 59 -9.84 -3.29 22.44
C ILE A 59 -8.58 -3.30 21.57
N GLY A 60 -8.67 -2.77 20.37
CA GLY A 60 -7.54 -2.68 19.44
C GLY A 60 -7.94 -1.98 18.16
N GLU A 61 -6.96 -1.61 17.38
CA GLU A 61 -7.17 -0.93 16.09
C GLU A 61 -7.95 -1.82 15.08
N PRO A 62 -8.56 -1.22 14.05
CA PRO A 62 -9.19 -1.99 12.99
C PRO A 62 -8.17 -2.90 12.29
N GLY A 63 -8.57 -4.14 11.96
CA GLY A 63 -7.70 -5.06 11.21
C GLY A 63 -6.66 -5.82 12.04
N VAL A 64 -6.56 -5.61 13.38
CA VAL A 64 -5.61 -6.36 14.21
C VAL A 64 -6.06 -7.79 14.55
N GLY A 65 -7.26 -8.21 14.13
CA GLY A 65 -7.75 -9.58 14.31
C GLY A 65 -8.59 -9.80 15.58
N LYS A 66 -9.37 -8.82 16.04
CA LYS A 66 -10.29 -8.97 17.19
C LYS A 66 -11.33 -10.06 16.96
N THR A 67 -11.91 -10.14 15.77
CA THR A 67 -12.91 -11.15 15.41
C THR A 67 -12.31 -12.56 15.40
N ALA A 68 -11.06 -12.70 14.93
CA ALA A 68 -10.32 -13.96 14.95
C ALA A 68 -10.17 -14.56 16.35
N ILE A 69 -10.08 -13.75 17.40
CA ILE A 69 -10.03 -14.23 18.80
C ILE A 69 -11.32 -14.95 19.18
N ALA A 70 -12.49 -14.45 18.77
CA ALA A 70 -13.77 -15.11 19.01
C ALA A 70 -13.90 -16.42 18.21
N GLU A 71 -13.39 -16.45 16.99
CA GLU A 71 -13.33 -17.64 16.15
C GLU A 71 -12.37 -18.70 16.73
N GLY A 72 -11.19 -18.27 17.20
CA GLY A 72 -10.23 -19.14 17.89
C GLY A 72 -10.79 -19.73 19.17
N LEU A 73 -11.56 -18.96 19.92
CA LEU A 73 -12.28 -19.46 21.10
C LEU A 73 -13.33 -20.52 20.69
N ALA A 74 -14.07 -20.32 19.59
CA ALA A 74 -15.01 -21.30 19.07
C ALA A 74 -14.31 -22.60 18.67
N HIS A 75 -13.15 -22.53 18.01
CA HIS A 75 -12.33 -23.70 17.71
C HIS A 75 -11.91 -24.47 18.95
N ARG A 76 -11.45 -23.78 20.02
CA ARG A 76 -11.06 -24.43 21.28
C ARG A 76 -12.25 -25.09 21.98
N ILE A 77 -13.42 -24.45 21.97
CA ILE A 77 -14.65 -25.06 22.54
C ILE A 77 -14.99 -26.35 21.79
N VAL A 78 -14.97 -26.34 20.47
CA VAL A 78 -15.30 -27.51 19.63
C VAL A 78 -14.31 -28.65 19.83
N ARG A 79 -13.02 -28.34 20.02
CA ARG A 79 -11.96 -29.33 20.33
C ARG A 79 -11.97 -29.80 21.77
N GLY A 80 -12.76 -29.15 22.66
CA GLY A 80 -12.76 -29.43 24.10
C GLY A 80 -11.56 -28.90 24.87
N ASP A 81 -10.73 -28.07 24.25
CA ASP A 81 -9.56 -27.44 24.85
C ASP A 81 -9.93 -26.15 25.60
N VAL A 82 -10.86 -26.27 26.51
CA VAL A 82 -11.37 -25.20 27.37
C VAL A 82 -11.72 -25.77 28.75
N PRO A 83 -11.80 -24.92 29.82
CA PRO A 83 -12.28 -25.33 31.14
C PRO A 83 -13.66 -26.00 31.07
N GLU A 84 -13.93 -26.96 31.98
CA GLU A 84 -15.16 -27.75 32.01
C GLU A 84 -16.44 -26.92 31.94
N ASN A 85 -16.46 -25.76 32.59
CA ASN A 85 -17.61 -24.84 32.62
C ASN A 85 -17.88 -24.17 31.25
N LEU A 86 -16.97 -24.28 30.27
CA LEU A 86 -17.08 -23.68 28.95
C LEU A 86 -17.28 -24.73 27.84
N LYS A 87 -17.05 -26.02 28.07
CA LYS A 87 -17.13 -27.08 27.05
C LYS A 87 -18.49 -27.21 26.37
N LYS A 88 -19.57 -26.87 27.05
CA LYS A 88 -20.94 -26.96 26.52
C LYS A 88 -21.47 -25.66 25.96
N LYS A 89 -20.64 -24.60 25.98
CA LYS A 89 -21.08 -23.29 25.54
C LYS A 89 -20.98 -23.16 24.02
N GLN A 90 -21.81 -22.29 23.47
CA GLN A 90 -21.82 -21.94 22.06
C GLN A 90 -21.60 -20.44 21.92
N ILE A 91 -20.84 -20.05 20.89
CA ILE A 91 -20.58 -18.64 20.59
C ILE A 91 -21.42 -18.27 19.36
N TYR A 92 -22.22 -17.21 19.53
CA TYR A 92 -22.99 -16.62 18.46
C TYR A 92 -22.47 -15.23 18.16
N SER A 93 -22.08 -14.96 16.91
CA SER A 93 -21.70 -13.62 16.45
C SER A 93 -22.96 -12.88 15.99
N LEU A 94 -23.23 -11.74 16.62
CA LEU A 94 -24.38 -10.90 16.28
C LEU A 94 -24.16 -10.21 14.94
N ASP A 95 -25.11 -10.36 14.02
CA ASP A 95 -25.08 -9.71 12.72
C ASP A 95 -25.85 -8.37 12.79
N MET A 96 -25.10 -7.29 12.94
CA MET A 96 -25.67 -5.93 12.99
C MET A 96 -26.34 -5.53 11.68
N GLY A 97 -25.80 -6.00 10.54
CA GLY A 97 -26.37 -5.76 9.22
C GLY A 97 -27.76 -6.38 9.09
N ALA A 98 -27.92 -7.64 9.51
CA ALA A 98 -29.19 -8.34 9.49
C ALA A 98 -30.24 -7.73 10.46
N LEU A 99 -29.78 -7.22 11.60
CA LEU A 99 -30.67 -6.53 12.56
C LEU A 99 -31.26 -5.23 12.00
N ILE A 100 -30.47 -4.48 11.22
CA ILE A 100 -30.84 -3.17 10.67
C ILE A 100 -31.55 -3.33 9.31
N ALA A 101 -31.17 -4.33 8.52
CA ALA A 101 -31.73 -4.52 7.17
C ALA A 101 -33.26 -4.68 7.19
N GLY A 102 -33.92 -3.81 6.40
CA GLY A 102 -35.38 -3.85 6.27
C GLY A 102 -36.19 -3.32 7.48
N ALA A 103 -35.54 -2.84 8.54
CA ALA A 103 -36.23 -2.17 9.64
C ALA A 103 -36.68 -0.77 9.17
N LYS A 104 -37.99 -0.62 8.92
CA LYS A 104 -38.59 0.65 8.46
C LYS A 104 -38.77 1.66 9.59
N TYR A 105 -38.84 1.19 10.83
CA TYR A 105 -39.03 1.98 12.04
C TYR A 105 -38.07 1.56 13.13
N GLN A 106 -37.66 2.51 13.95
CA GLN A 106 -36.75 2.31 15.08
C GLN A 106 -37.17 1.16 16.03
N GLY A 107 -38.48 1.01 16.28
CA GLY A 107 -38.99 -0.05 17.15
C GLY A 107 -38.76 -1.46 16.64
N GLU A 108 -38.66 -1.68 15.34
CA GLU A 108 -38.41 -3.03 14.75
C GLU A 108 -36.99 -3.54 15.08
N PHE A 109 -35.99 -2.67 15.04
CA PHE A 109 -34.64 -3.02 15.44
C PHE A 109 -34.56 -3.36 16.92
N GLU A 110 -35.17 -2.54 17.76
CA GLU A 110 -35.22 -2.76 19.22
C GLU A 110 -35.93 -4.07 19.55
N GLU A 111 -37.02 -4.40 18.86
CA GLU A 111 -37.77 -5.66 19.04
C GLU A 111 -36.91 -6.87 18.63
N ARG A 112 -36.20 -6.80 17.50
CA ARG A 112 -35.30 -7.86 17.02
C ARG A 112 -34.15 -8.09 17.99
N LEU A 113 -33.46 -7.02 18.42
CA LEU A 113 -32.38 -7.11 19.41
C LEU A 113 -32.87 -7.67 20.73
N LYS A 114 -34.03 -7.20 21.22
CA LYS A 114 -34.68 -7.72 22.44
C LYS A 114 -35.04 -9.21 22.30
N GLY A 115 -35.49 -9.63 21.12
CA GLY A 115 -35.74 -11.03 20.81
C GLY A 115 -34.47 -11.88 20.97
N VAL A 116 -33.37 -11.47 20.35
CA VAL A 116 -32.06 -12.15 20.47
C VAL A 116 -31.60 -12.19 21.94
N VAL A 117 -31.65 -11.08 22.66
CA VAL A 117 -31.21 -11.01 24.06
C VAL A 117 -32.06 -11.95 24.94
N ASN A 118 -33.37 -11.99 24.73
CA ASN A 118 -34.26 -12.88 25.50
C ASN A 118 -33.95 -14.35 25.24
N GLU A 119 -33.65 -14.73 23.99
CA GLU A 119 -33.27 -16.12 23.65
C GLU A 119 -31.92 -16.49 24.27
N VAL A 120 -30.93 -15.59 24.27
CA VAL A 120 -29.64 -15.81 24.95
C VAL A 120 -29.81 -15.95 26.46
N VAL A 121 -30.64 -15.13 27.08
CA VAL A 121 -30.95 -15.21 28.53
C VAL A 121 -31.70 -16.50 28.85
N ALA A 122 -32.64 -16.92 28.02
CA ALA A 122 -33.40 -18.17 28.18
C ALA A 122 -32.50 -19.40 28.07
N ALA A 123 -31.40 -19.35 27.37
CA ALA A 123 -30.40 -20.41 27.28
C ALA A 123 -29.57 -20.59 28.59
N ALA A 124 -29.93 -19.89 29.68
CA ALA A 124 -29.33 -20.02 31.00
C ALA A 124 -27.78 -20.00 31.02
N GLY A 125 -27.17 -19.17 30.18
CA GLY A 125 -25.72 -18.97 30.09
C GLY A 125 -24.99 -20.03 29.24
N GLU A 126 -25.67 -20.86 28.48
CA GLU A 126 -25.03 -21.76 27.51
C GLU A 126 -24.54 -21.02 26.25
N ILE A 127 -25.11 -19.85 25.97
CA ILE A 127 -24.77 -19.02 24.83
C ILE A 127 -23.89 -17.83 25.27
N ILE A 128 -22.83 -17.59 24.53
CA ILE A 128 -21.97 -16.41 24.63
C ILE A 128 -22.20 -15.60 23.34
N LEU A 129 -22.60 -14.34 23.49
CA LEU A 129 -22.85 -13.46 22.36
C LEU A 129 -21.58 -12.66 22.02
N PHE A 130 -21.02 -12.84 20.84
CA PHE A 130 -19.96 -12.00 20.31
C PHE A 130 -20.59 -10.82 19.58
N ILE A 131 -20.18 -9.61 19.95
CA ILE A 131 -20.69 -8.35 19.38
C ILE A 131 -19.50 -7.57 18.86
N ASP A 132 -19.32 -7.62 17.55
CA ASP A 132 -18.33 -6.76 16.90
C ASP A 132 -18.84 -5.31 16.83
N GLU A 133 -17.92 -4.35 16.87
CA GLU A 133 -18.25 -2.92 16.93
C GLU A 133 -19.33 -2.59 17.98
N ILE A 134 -19.19 -3.17 19.19
CA ILE A 134 -20.20 -3.06 20.26
C ILE A 134 -20.54 -1.59 20.61
N HIS A 135 -19.67 -0.65 20.29
CA HIS A 135 -19.88 0.79 20.46
C HIS A 135 -21.08 1.30 19.66
N THR A 136 -21.42 0.66 18.52
CA THR A 136 -22.57 1.02 17.69
C THR A 136 -23.89 0.84 18.45
N LEU A 137 -23.97 -0.16 19.34
CA LEU A 137 -25.12 -0.40 20.20
C LEU A 137 -25.17 0.53 21.42
N VAL A 138 -24.01 1.05 21.86
CA VAL A 138 -23.90 1.90 23.05
C VAL A 138 -23.98 3.39 22.72
N GLY A 139 -23.45 3.78 21.54
CA GLY A 139 -23.30 5.18 21.14
C GLY A 139 -24.50 5.79 20.42
N ALA A 140 -25.43 4.99 19.97
CA ALA A 140 -26.54 5.41 19.14
C ALA A 140 -27.56 6.37 19.82
N GLY A 141 -27.48 6.57 21.15
CA GLY A 141 -28.46 7.39 21.90
C GLY A 141 -28.18 8.89 22.02
N LYS A 142 -27.08 9.44 21.45
CA LYS A 142 -26.69 10.85 21.66
C LYS A 142 -27.05 11.83 20.53
N SER A 143 -27.49 11.36 19.37
CA SER A 143 -28.03 12.20 18.32
C SER A 143 -29.55 12.06 18.26
N SER A 144 -30.27 13.17 18.11
CA SER A 144 -31.75 13.23 18.13
C SER A 144 -32.38 12.19 17.18
N GLY A 145 -32.93 11.11 17.75
CA GLY A 145 -33.62 10.05 17.03
C GLY A 145 -32.87 8.74 16.87
N ALA A 146 -31.69 8.56 17.48
CA ALA A 146 -30.90 7.34 17.36
C ALA A 146 -31.17 6.37 18.54
N MET A 147 -31.12 5.09 18.18
CA MET A 147 -31.47 3.90 18.98
C MET A 147 -30.69 3.80 20.30
N ASP A 148 -31.38 3.65 21.40
CA ASP A 148 -30.77 3.37 22.71
C ASP A 148 -30.76 1.86 22.97
N ALA A 149 -30.05 1.12 22.11
CA ALA A 149 -29.86 -0.33 22.25
C ALA A 149 -29.11 -0.68 23.56
N ALA A 150 -28.35 0.26 24.11
CA ALA A 150 -27.69 0.08 25.40
C ALA A 150 -28.68 -0.19 26.55
N ASN A 151 -29.86 0.42 26.52
CA ASN A 151 -30.88 0.20 27.53
C ASN A 151 -31.50 -1.21 27.48
N ILE A 152 -31.41 -1.90 26.35
CA ILE A 152 -31.84 -3.30 26.20
C ILE A 152 -30.78 -4.24 26.80
N LEU A 153 -29.50 -3.98 26.58
CA LEU A 153 -28.40 -4.82 27.03
C LEU A 153 -28.07 -4.61 28.51
N LYS A 154 -28.10 -3.37 29.02
CA LYS A 154 -27.72 -3.03 30.38
C LYS A 154 -28.42 -3.86 31.50
N PRO A 155 -29.74 -4.09 31.44
CA PRO A 155 -30.40 -4.89 32.47
C PRO A 155 -29.93 -6.36 32.51
N ALA A 156 -29.76 -7.00 31.35
CA ALA A 156 -29.32 -8.38 31.24
C ALA A 156 -27.83 -8.55 31.62
N LEU A 157 -26.98 -7.59 31.23
CA LEU A 157 -25.59 -7.52 31.68
C LEU A 157 -25.47 -7.25 33.21
N ALA A 158 -26.35 -6.40 33.72
CA ALA A 158 -26.34 -6.04 35.14
C ALA A 158 -26.70 -7.22 36.07
N ARG A 159 -27.65 -8.04 35.68
CA ARG A 159 -28.04 -9.25 36.42
C ARG A 159 -27.04 -10.42 36.21
N GLY A 160 -26.18 -10.34 35.17
CA GLY A 160 -25.28 -11.43 34.80
C GLY A 160 -25.94 -12.53 33.99
N ASP A 161 -27.17 -12.29 33.50
CA ASP A 161 -27.94 -13.22 32.69
C ASP A 161 -27.41 -13.32 31.23
N LEU A 162 -26.81 -12.23 30.76
CA LEU A 162 -26.17 -12.15 29.44
C LEU A 162 -24.65 -12.29 29.57
N ARG A 163 -24.08 -13.21 28.81
CA ARG A 163 -22.62 -13.32 28.58
C ARG A 163 -22.28 -12.80 27.22
N ALA A 164 -21.40 -11.83 27.15
CA ALA A 164 -21.01 -11.18 25.92
C ALA A 164 -19.49 -11.00 25.82
N ILE A 165 -18.99 -11.11 24.61
CA ILE A 165 -17.64 -10.69 24.18
C ILE A 165 -17.86 -9.47 23.28
N GLY A 166 -17.39 -8.30 23.68
CA GLY A 166 -17.44 -7.10 22.83
C GLY A 166 -16.12 -6.91 22.10
N ALA A 167 -16.16 -6.27 20.93
CA ALA A 167 -14.98 -5.79 20.22
C ALA A 167 -15.19 -4.32 19.83
N THR A 168 -14.14 -3.49 19.98
CA THR A 168 -14.18 -2.05 19.69
C THR A 168 -12.76 -1.49 19.53
N THR A 169 -12.62 -0.25 19.07
CA THR A 169 -11.35 0.47 19.09
C THR A 169 -11.09 1.18 20.44
N LEU A 170 -9.87 1.66 20.65
CA LEU A 170 -9.52 2.37 21.89
C LEU A 170 -10.30 3.70 22.02
N ASP A 171 -10.37 4.46 20.94
CA ASP A 171 -11.07 5.75 20.90
C ASP A 171 -12.57 5.59 21.19
N GLU A 172 -13.18 4.58 20.60
CA GLU A 172 -14.60 4.28 20.78
C GLU A 172 -14.87 3.74 22.20
N TYR A 173 -13.93 2.94 22.75
CA TYR A 173 -14.02 2.50 24.13
C TYR A 173 -14.00 3.68 25.09
N GLN A 174 -13.07 4.61 24.94
CA GLN A 174 -12.98 5.81 25.77
C GLN A 174 -14.24 6.68 25.64
N LYS A 175 -14.72 6.87 24.43
CA LYS A 175 -15.87 7.73 24.14
C LYS A 175 -17.19 7.18 24.67
N TYR A 176 -17.41 5.87 24.59
CA TYR A 176 -18.71 5.25 24.85
C TYR A 176 -18.77 4.39 26.10
N PHE A 177 -17.68 3.70 26.46
CA PHE A 177 -17.65 2.78 27.61
C PHE A 177 -17.11 3.43 28.89
N GLU A 178 -16.03 4.18 28.81
CA GLU A 178 -15.48 4.86 29.99
C GLU A 178 -16.40 5.95 30.56
N THR A 179 -17.21 6.55 29.66
CA THR A 179 -18.23 7.53 30.06
C THR A 179 -19.45 6.92 30.74
N ASP A 180 -19.69 5.60 30.52
CA ASP A 180 -20.82 4.86 31.12
C ASP A 180 -20.34 3.90 32.22
N LYS A 181 -20.34 4.36 33.47
CA LYS A 181 -19.87 3.61 34.63
C LYS A 181 -20.61 2.28 34.85
N ALA A 182 -21.81 2.10 34.30
CA ALA A 182 -22.57 0.85 34.44
C ALA A 182 -21.99 -0.22 33.51
N LEU A 183 -21.62 0.12 32.28
CA LEU A 183 -20.96 -0.77 31.34
C LEU A 183 -19.50 -1.03 31.72
N GLU A 184 -18.74 -0.01 32.11
CA GLU A 184 -17.34 -0.15 32.54
C GLU A 184 -17.17 -1.18 33.67
N ARG A 185 -18.12 -1.23 34.61
CA ARG A 185 -18.09 -2.20 35.70
C ARG A 185 -18.44 -3.62 35.29
N ARG A 186 -18.97 -3.84 34.10
CA ARG A 186 -19.44 -5.16 33.61
C ARG A 186 -18.48 -5.79 32.61
N PHE A 187 -17.74 -4.97 31.88
CA PHE A 187 -16.74 -5.44 30.93
C PHE A 187 -15.32 -5.39 31.50
N GLN A 188 -14.51 -6.38 31.11
CA GLN A 188 -13.09 -6.44 31.44
C GLN A 188 -12.27 -6.25 30.17
N LYS A 189 -11.40 -5.25 30.15
CA LYS A 189 -10.53 -4.92 29.00
C LYS A 189 -9.57 -6.07 28.68
N VAL A 190 -9.44 -6.37 27.40
CA VAL A 190 -8.40 -7.21 26.80
C VAL A 190 -7.84 -6.41 25.63
N MET A 191 -6.58 -5.97 25.78
CA MET A 191 -5.90 -5.27 24.68
C MET A 191 -5.52 -6.27 23.60
N VAL A 192 -5.71 -5.87 22.36
CA VAL A 192 -5.36 -6.64 21.15
C VAL A 192 -4.47 -5.74 20.32
N ASP A 193 -3.18 -5.94 20.50
CA ASP A 193 -2.18 -5.15 19.80
C ASP A 193 -1.95 -5.66 18.38
N GLU A 194 -1.40 -4.79 17.52
CA GLU A 194 -0.92 -5.16 16.19
C GLU A 194 0.16 -6.24 16.33
N PRO A 195 0.05 -7.39 15.64
CA PRO A 195 1.10 -8.40 15.66
C PRO A 195 2.37 -7.88 14.97
N ASP A 196 3.52 -8.35 15.41
CA ASP A 196 4.78 -8.07 14.75
C ASP A 196 4.85 -8.76 13.37
N GLU A 197 5.87 -8.42 12.58
CA GLU A 197 6.06 -8.98 11.23
C GLU A 197 6.22 -10.51 11.27
N THR A 198 6.96 -11.04 12.26
CA THR A 198 7.22 -12.48 12.40
C THR A 198 5.93 -13.27 12.72
N ALA A 199 5.14 -12.74 13.64
CA ALA A 199 3.83 -13.32 13.97
C ALA A 199 2.88 -13.24 12.77
N THR A 200 2.90 -12.12 12.05
CA THR A 200 2.07 -11.92 10.85
C THR A 200 2.44 -12.89 9.72
N ILE A 201 3.73 -13.11 9.46
CA ILE A 201 4.19 -14.13 8.49
C ILE A 201 3.63 -15.51 8.86
N SER A 202 3.67 -15.86 10.16
CA SER A 202 3.14 -17.13 10.64
C SER A 202 1.62 -17.23 10.44
N ILE A 203 0.89 -16.13 10.65
CA ILE A 203 -0.56 -16.05 10.39
C ILE A 203 -0.84 -16.28 8.90
N LEU A 204 -0.15 -15.56 8.01
CA LEU A 204 -0.38 -15.69 6.57
C LEU A 204 -0.01 -17.09 6.04
N ARG A 205 1.08 -17.70 6.56
CA ARG A 205 1.42 -19.10 6.23
C ARG A 205 0.29 -20.08 6.61
N GLY A 206 -0.35 -19.85 7.74
CA GLY A 206 -1.50 -20.65 8.16
C GLY A 206 -2.77 -20.44 7.33
N LEU A 207 -2.92 -19.26 6.73
CA LEU A 207 -4.06 -18.94 5.87
C LEU A 207 -3.81 -19.31 4.40
N LYS A 208 -2.55 -19.49 4.00
CA LYS A 208 -2.09 -19.70 2.63
C LYS A 208 -2.92 -20.75 1.87
N GLU A 209 -3.09 -21.95 2.42
CA GLU A 209 -3.78 -23.06 1.75
C GLU A 209 -5.24 -22.69 1.38
N ARG A 210 -5.91 -21.89 2.20
CA ARG A 210 -7.27 -21.44 1.94
C ARG A 210 -7.36 -20.43 0.82
N TYR A 211 -6.45 -19.46 0.78
CA TYR A 211 -6.38 -18.47 -0.30
C TYR A 211 -5.98 -19.13 -1.62
N GLU A 212 -5.01 -20.06 -1.59
CA GLU A 212 -4.65 -20.87 -2.75
C GLU A 212 -5.84 -21.66 -3.31
N THR A 213 -6.65 -22.24 -2.44
CA THR A 213 -7.85 -22.98 -2.85
C THR A 213 -8.94 -22.07 -3.39
N HIS A 214 -9.17 -20.92 -2.72
CA HIS A 214 -10.19 -19.97 -3.14
C HIS A 214 -9.90 -19.38 -4.51
N HIS A 215 -8.68 -18.87 -4.71
CA HIS A 215 -8.27 -18.23 -5.96
C HIS A 215 -7.76 -19.23 -7.00
N LYS A 216 -7.51 -20.48 -6.60
CA LYS A 216 -6.96 -21.54 -7.47
C LYS A 216 -5.60 -21.17 -8.08
N VAL A 217 -4.77 -20.46 -7.33
CA VAL A 217 -3.40 -20.10 -7.64
C VAL A 217 -2.47 -20.56 -6.54
N ARG A 218 -1.17 -20.62 -6.80
CA ARG A 218 -0.16 -20.91 -5.80
C ARG A 218 0.42 -19.61 -5.25
N ILE A 219 0.69 -19.55 -3.94
CA ILE A 219 1.30 -18.40 -3.29
C ILE A 219 2.68 -18.83 -2.79
N LYS A 220 3.73 -18.18 -3.26
CA LYS A 220 5.08 -18.46 -2.79
C LYS A 220 5.30 -17.90 -1.38
N ASP A 221 6.29 -18.45 -0.67
CA ASP A 221 6.63 -17.96 0.67
C ASP A 221 7.28 -16.56 0.63
N ASP A 222 8.03 -16.27 -0.42
CA ASP A 222 8.56 -14.94 -0.70
C ASP A 222 7.46 -13.88 -0.87
N ALA A 223 6.35 -14.23 -1.53
CA ALA A 223 5.17 -13.36 -1.62
C ALA A 223 4.56 -13.08 -0.25
N ILE A 224 4.50 -14.08 0.64
CA ILE A 224 4.00 -13.88 2.01
C ILE A 224 4.91 -12.94 2.80
N ILE A 225 6.22 -13.16 2.73
CA ILE A 225 7.21 -12.30 3.38
C ILE A 225 7.11 -10.87 2.81
N ALA A 226 7.05 -10.73 1.49
CA ALA A 226 6.89 -9.45 0.82
C ALA A 226 5.60 -8.74 1.24
N ALA A 227 4.46 -9.45 1.31
CA ALA A 227 3.18 -8.86 1.74
C ALA A 227 3.26 -8.26 3.14
N VAL A 228 3.94 -8.92 4.07
CA VAL A 228 4.11 -8.43 5.44
C VAL A 228 5.09 -7.25 5.47
N THR A 229 6.29 -7.42 4.93
CA THR A 229 7.34 -6.40 5.00
C THR A 229 6.98 -5.13 4.22
N LEU A 230 6.43 -5.29 3.00
CA LEU A 230 6.02 -4.14 2.19
C LEU A 230 4.80 -3.43 2.78
N SER A 231 3.80 -4.17 3.29
CA SER A 231 2.66 -3.52 3.93
C SER A 231 3.04 -2.81 5.23
N ALA A 232 3.92 -3.40 6.06
CA ALA A 232 4.41 -2.76 7.27
C ALA A 232 5.14 -1.44 6.96
N ARG A 233 5.92 -1.43 5.88
CA ARG A 233 6.75 -0.29 5.47
C ARG A 233 5.97 0.78 4.70
N TYR A 234 5.10 0.38 3.75
CA TYR A 234 4.50 1.29 2.76
C TYR A 234 3.04 1.65 3.05
N ILE A 235 2.30 0.83 3.80
CA ILE A 235 0.89 1.07 4.14
C ILE A 235 0.80 1.43 5.62
N THR A 236 0.76 2.72 5.92
CA THR A 236 0.85 3.24 7.29
C THR A 236 -0.50 3.59 7.93
N ASP A 237 -1.56 3.62 7.15
CA ASP A 237 -2.93 3.96 7.55
C ASP A 237 -3.79 2.74 7.90
N ARG A 238 -3.22 1.53 7.79
CA ARG A 238 -3.86 0.24 8.11
C ARG A 238 -2.93 -0.62 8.97
N PHE A 239 -3.47 -1.61 9.65
CA PHE A 239 -2.75 -2.45 10.62
C PHE A 239 -2.58 -3.88 10.13
N LEU A 240 -1.51 -4.53 10.60
CA LEU A 240 -1.28 -5.96 10.45
C LEU A 240 -2.27 -6.76 11.35
N PRO A 241 -2.69 -7.96 10.95
CA PRO A 241 -2.33 -8.69 9.73
C PRO A 241 -3.20 -8.32 8.51
N ASP A 242 -4.28 -7.58 8.70
CA ASP A 242 -5.34 -7.33 7.70
C ASP A 242 -4.78 -6.77 6.37
N LYS A 243 -3.95 -5.71 6.45
CA LYS A 243 -3.34 -5.12 5.26
C LYS A 243 -2.47 -6.09 4.46
N ALA A 244 -1.77 -7.01 5.13
CA ALA A 244 -0.95 -8.02 4.45
C ALA A 244 -1.80 -9.15 3.86
N ILE A 245 -2.89 -9.53 4.53
CA ILE A 245 -3.88 -10.49 4.02
C ILE A 245 -4.53 -9.94 2.75
N ASP A 246 -4.99 -8.70 2.79
CA ASP A 246 -5.62 -8.04 1.64
C ASP A 246 -4.69 -7.96 0.42
N LEU A 247 -3.38 -7.71 0.62
CA LEU A 247 -2.40 -7.72 -0.47
C LEU A 247 -2.29 -9.09 -1.13
N VAL A 248 -2.23 -10.15 -0.33
CA VAL A 248 -2.18 -11.52 -0.85
C VAL A 248 -3.47 -11.87 -1.57
N ASP A 249 -4.61 -11.49 -1.01
CA ASP A 249 -5.93 -11.71 -1.60
C ASP A 249 -6.07 -11.01 -2.96
N GLU A 250 -5.71 -9.72 -3.05
CA GLU A 250 -5.78 -8.94 -4.30
C GLU A 250 -4.78 -9.47 -5.35
N ALA A 251 -3.54 -9.79 -4.95
CA ALA A 251 -2.55 -10.34 -5.87
C ALA A 251 -3.00 -11.71 -6.43
N ALA A 252 -3.54 -12.58 -5.57
CA ALA A 252 -4.08 -13.86 -5.99
C ALA A 252 -5.31 -13.72 -6.90
N ALA A 253 -6.20 -12.77 -6.60
CA ALA A 253 -7.36 -12.47 -7.43
C ALA A 253 -6.96 -11.93 -8.81
N LYS A 254 -5.96 -11.03 -8.86
CA LYS A 254 -5.39 -10.49 -10.09
C LYS A 254 -4.80 -11.61 -10.95
N LEU A 255 -3.92 -12.43 -10.36
CA LEU A 255 -3.30 -13.55 -11.07
C LEU A 255 -4.36 -14.53 -11.60
N ARG A 256 -5.39 -14.81 -10.81
CA ARG A 256 -6.52 -15.64 -11.25
C ARG A 256 -7.21 -15.08 -12.48
N LEU A 257 -7.44 -13.76 -12.50
CA LEU A 257 -8.04 -13.07 -13.64
C LEU A 257 -7.14 -13.18 -14.88
N GLU A 258 -5.83 -13.05 -14.72
CA GLU A 258 -4.85 -13.18 -15.80
C GLU A 258 -4.81 -14.62 -16.36
N VAL A 259 -4.85 -15.63 -15.50
CA VAL A 259 -4.93 -17.06 -15.92
C VAL A 259 -6.19 -17.35 -16.73
N ASP A 260 -7.31 -16.74 -16.36
CA ASP A 260 -8.59 -16.92 -17.08
C ASP A 260 -8.71 -16.06 -18.33
N SER A 261 -7.92 -15.00 -18.47
CA SER A 261 -7.92 -14.06 -19.58
C SER A 261 -6.91 -14.47 -20.67
N LYS A 262 -7.10 -13.96 -21.87
CA LYS A 262 -6.09 -14.10 -22.93
C LYS A 262 -4.82 -13.33 -22.57
N PRO A 263 -3.62 -13.93 -22.74
CA PRO A 263 -2.36 -13.21 -22.58
C PRO A 263 -2.28 -11.96 -23.46
N GLU A 264 -1.61 -10.91 -22.95
CA GLU A 264 -1.49 -9.62 -23.63
C GLU A 264 -0.88 -9.75 -25.04
N GLU A 265 0.07 -10.67 -25.20
CA GLU A 265 0.67 -10.95 -26.51
C GLU A 265 -0.36 -11.41 -27.55
N ILE A 266 -1.29 -12.30 -27.15
CA ILE A 266 -2.33 -12.80 -28.04
C ILE A 266 -3.36 -11.71 -28.30
N ASP A 267 -3.75 -10.95 -27.27
CA ASP A 267 -4.72 -9.86 -27.43
C ASP A 267 -4.17 -8.73 -28.32
N SER A 268 -2.88 -8.41 -28.22
CA SER A 268 -2.22 -7.43 -29.07
C SER A 268 -2.19 -7.88 -30.54
N LEU A 269 -1.89 -9.17 -30.79
CA LEU A 269 -1.95 -9.75 -32.13
C LEU A 269 -3.37 -9.74 -32.70
N ASP A 270 -4.36 -10.09 -31.89
CA ASP A 270 -5.76 -10.06 -32.30
C ASP A 270 -6.23 -8.64 -32.66
N ARG A 271 -5.76 -7.61 -31.95
CA ARG A 271 -6.02 -6.20 -32.29
C ARG A 271 -5.35 -5.80 -33.59
N GLN A 272 -4.10 -6.17 -33.82
CA GLN A 272 -3.37 -5.91 -35.07
C GLN A 272 -4.06 -6.62 -36.26
N ILE A 273 -4.45 -7.87 -36.08
CA ILE A 273 -5.20 -8.63 -37.11
C ILE A 273 -6.50 -7.89 -37.47
N LYS A 274 -7.29 -7.48 -36.43
CA LYS A 274 -8.51 -6.71 -36.65
C LYS A 274 -8.27 -5.41 -37.41
N GLN A 275 -7.22 -4.67 -37.04
CA GLN A 275 -6.86 -3.41 -37.71
C GLN A 275 -6.52 -3.64 -39.17
N LEU A 276 -5.70 -4.62 -39.47
CA LEU A 276 -5.34 -4.99 -40.86
C LEU A 276 -6.53 -5.54 -41.66
N GLU A 277 -7.46 -6.25 -41.01
CA GLU A 277 -8.70 -6.70 -41.67
C GLU A 277 -9.58 -5.50 -42.09
N ILE A 278 -9.70 -4.48 -41.24
CA ILE A 278 -10.40 -3.24 -41.56
C ILE A 278 -9.72 -2.50 -42.70
N GLU A 279 -8.39 -2.40 -42.66
CA GLU A 279 -7.59 -1.76 -43.70
C GLU A 279 -7.70 -2.50 -45.03
N ARG A 280 -7.66 -3.83 -45.00
CA ARG A 280 -7.88 -4.69 -46.18
C ARG A 280 -9.23 -4.40 -46.84
N GLU A 281 -10.32 -4.31 -46.05
CA GLU A 281 -11.65 -4.00 -46.58
C GLU A 281 -11.75 -2.58 -47.16
N ALA A 282 -11.01 -1.62 -46.61
CA ALA A 282 -10.93 -0.26 -47.14
C ALA A 282 -10.17 -0.22 -48.49
N ILE A 283 -8.97 -0.82 -48.57
CA ILE A 283 -8.13 -0.85 -49.76
C ILE A 283 -8.78 -1.67 -50.91
N LYS A 284 -9.54 -2.70 -50.56
CA LYS A 284 -10.31 -3.47 -51.53
C LYS A 284 -11.34 -2.62 -52.28
N ARG A 285 -11.86 -1.57 -51.66
CA ARG A 285 -12.75 -0.58 -52.31
C ARG A 285 -11.97 0.37 -53.24
N ASP A 286 -10.71 0.67 -52.88
CA ASP A 286 -9.84 1.57 -53.65
C ASP A 286 -9.11 0.87 -54.82
N LYS A 287 -9.21 -0.46 -54.94
CA LYS A 287 -8.61 -1.32 -56.02
C LYS A 287 -7.08 -1.24 -56.16
N ASP A 288 -6.37 -1.02 -55.05
CA ASP A 288 -4.90 -1.05 -55.03
C ASP A 288 -4.40 -2.51 -54.78
N GLU A 289 -4.18 -3.25 -55.86
CA GLU A 289 -3.79 -4.67 -55.81
C GLU A 289 -2.42 -4.92 -55.18
N ALA A 290 -1.48 -3.96 -55.25
CA ALA A 290 -0.14 -4.10 -54.69
C ALA A 290 -0.16 -4.06 -53.15
N LYS A 291 -0.85 -3.07 -52.60
CA LYS A 291 -1.03 -2.97 -51.15
C LYS A 291 -1.90 -4.08 -50.58
N LEU A 292 -2.90 -4.53 -51.34
CA LEU A 292 -3.76 -5.65 -50.94
C LEU A 292 -2.95 -6.93 -50.74
N GLY A 293 -2.03 -7.24 -51.65
CA GLY A 293 -1.14 -8.41 -51.57
C GLY A 293 -0.19 -8.37 -50.37
N GLU A 294 0.29 -7.17 -50.00
CA GLU A 294 1.17 -6.98 -48.84
C GLU A 294 0.41 -7.17 -47.50
N ILE A 295 -0.79 -6.60 -47.39
CA ILE A 295 -1.65 -6.78 -46.24
C ILE A 295 -2.12 -8.23 -46.07
N GLU A 296 -2.46 -8.91 -47.16
CA GLU A 296 -2.84 -10.33 -47.10
C GLU A 296 -1.68 -11.22 -46.63
N LYS A 297 -0.43 -10.90 -47.00
CA LYS A 297 0.75 -11.60 -46.50
C LYS A 297 0.95 -11.37 -45.03
N GLN A 298 0.89 -10.12 -44.57
CA GLN A 298 0.99 -9.77 -43.15
C GLN A 298 -0.12 -10.42 -42.30
N LEU A 299 -1.36 -10.39 -42.78
CA LEU A 299 -2.49 -11.06 -42.14
C LEU A 299 -2.28 -12.56 -42.00
N LYS A 300 -1.74 -13.21 -43.03
CA LYS A 300 -1.45 -14.65 -42.99
C LYS A 300 -0.37 -14.99 -41.96
N GLU A 301 0.70 -14.20 -41.89
CA GLU A 301 1.77 -14.38 -40.91
C GLU A 301 1.27 -14.16 -39.46
N LEU A 302 0.54 -13.06 -39.23
CA LEU A 302 0.00 -12.74 -37.91
C LEU A 302 -1.06 -13.75 -37.44
N LYS A 303 -1.93 -14.22 -38.34
CA LYS A 303 -2.92 -15.25 -38.02
C LYS A 303 -2.24 -16.58 -37.66
N ALA A 304 -1.24 -17.00 -38.44
CA ALA A 304 -0.49 -18.22 -38.12
C ALA A 304 0.19 -18.14 -36.75
N LYS A 305 0.78 -16.98 -36.39
CA LYS A 305 1.38 -16.74 -35.08
C LYS A 305 0.34 -16.70 -33.96
N SER A 306 -0.82 -16.06 -34.21
CA SER A 306 -1.92 -16.02 -33.22
C SER A 306 -2.50 -17.42 -32.99
N ASP A 307 -2.69 -18.22 -34.04
CA ASP A 307 -3.19 -19.61 -33.93
C ASP A 307 -2.21 -20.50 -33.15
N GLU A 308 -0.92 -20.39 -33.41
CA GLU A 308 0.12 -21.12 -32.66
C GLU A 308 0.11 -20.76 -31.17
N LEU A 309 0.11 -19.48 -30.84
CA LEU A 309 0.07 -19.01 -29.45
C LEU A 309 -1.24 -19.39 -28.74
N ASN A 310 -2.38 -19.30 -29.44
CA ASN A 310 -3.68 -19.74 -28.90
C ASN A 310 -3.70 -21.26 -28.64
N ALA A 311 -3.13 -22.07 -29.52
CA ALA A 311 -3.04 -23.52 -29.31
C ALA A 311 -2.17 -23.85 -28.08
N ARG A 312 -1.04 -23.16 -27.95
CA ARG A 312 -0.13 -23.29 -26.79
C ARG A 312 -0.83 -22.84 -25.50
N TRP A 313 -1.45 -21.67 -25.49
CA TRP A 313 -2.18 -21.14 -24.35
C TRP A 313 -3.31 -22.09 -23.89
N ASN A 314 -4.11 -22.64 -24.83
CA ASN A 314 -5.16 -23.59 -24.50
C ASN A 314 -4.61 -24.89 -23.89
N LYS A 315 -3.44 -25.34 -24.33
CA LYS A 315 -2.77 -26.52 -23.77
C LYS A 315 -2.28 -26.25 -22.35
N GLU A 316 -1.63 -25.11 -22.11
CA GLU A 316 -1.18 -24.68 -20.79
C GLU A 316 -2.37 -24.53 -19.83
N LYS A 317 -3.45 -23.86 -20.27
CA LYS A 317 -4.70 -23.73 -19.52
C LYS A 317 -5.31 -25.09 -19.13
N GLY A 318 -5.17 -26.09 -19.98
CA GLY A 318 -5.59 -27.46 -19.67
C GLY A 318 -4.84 -28.07 -18.52
N TYR A 319 -3.51 -27.88 -18.43
CA TYR A 319 -2.72 -28.35 -17.30
C TYR A 319 -3.06 -27.63 -16.00
N VAL A 320 -3.22 -26.29 -16.07
CA VAL A 320 -3.66 -25.48 -14.92
C VAL A 320 -5.02 -25.96 -14.39
N ALA A 321 -5.98 -26.21 -15.27
CA ALA A 321 -7.28 -26.72 -14.90
C ALA A 321 -7.18 -28.10 -14.23
N THR A 322 -6.30 -28.99 -14.70
CA THR A 322 -6.04 -30.28 -14.07
C THR A 322 -5.51 -30.13 -12.66
N ILE A 323 -4.50 -29.28 -12.46
CA ILE A 323 -3.93 -28.99 -11.12
C ILE A 323 -5.02 -28.48 -10.16
N GLN A 324 -5.86 -27.55 -10.62
CA GLN A 324 -6.94 -26.98 -9.81
C GLN A 324 -8.00 -28.01 -9.41
N ASN A 325 -8.42 -28.86 -10.35
CA ASN A 325 -9.41 -29.88 -10.11
C ASN A 325 -8.89 -30.95 -9.12
N GLU A 326 -7.63 -31.37 -9.25
CA GLU A 326 -7.04 -32.34 -8.33
C GLU A 326 -6.80 -31.74 -6.93
N LYS A 327 -6.46 -30.45 -6.82
CA LYS A 327 -6.37 -29.76 -5.51
C LYS A 327 -7.75 -29.71 -4.81
N ALA A 328 -8.80 -29.30 -5.51
CA ALA A 328 -10.16 -29.31 -4.97
C ALA A 328 -10.63 -30.71 -4.55
N ARG A 329 -10.20 -31.73 -5.30
CA ARG A 329 -10.45 -33.14 -4.96
C ARG A 329 -9.75 -33.56 -3.68
N ILE A 330 -8.48 -33.16 -3.48
CA ILE A 330 -7.71 -33.44 -2.25
C ILE A 330 -8.42 -32.81 -1.03
N GLU A 331 -8.90 -31.57 -1.12
CA GLU A 331 -9.66 -30.95 -0.02
C GLU A 331 -10.93 -31.73 0.33
N THR A 332 -11.68 -32.11 -0.69
CA THR A 332 -12.87 -32.94 -0.49
C THR A 332 -12.52 -34.28 0.19
N LEU A 333 -11.42 -34.90 -0.23
CA LEU A 333 -10.93 -36.15 0.35
C LEU A 333 -10.44 -35.97 1.79
N LYS A 334 -9.72 -34.89 2.10
CA LYS A 334 -9.30 -34.55 3.48
C LYS A 334 -10.52 -34.41 4.40
N HIS A 335 -11.54 -33.69 3.96
CA HIS A 335 -12.78 -33.55 4.72
C HIS A 335 -13.51 -34.89 4.92
N GLN A 336 -13.59 -35.73 3.89
CA GLN A 336 -14.16 -37.05 3.99
C GLN A 336 -13.39 -37.95 4.97
N ALA A 337 -12.06 -37.86 4.98
CA ALA A 337 -11.23 -38.60 5.93
C ALA A 337 -11.47 -38.13 7.38
N GLU A 338 -11.64 -36.84 7.64
CA GLU A 338 -11.98 -36.32 8.98
C GLU A 338 -13.38 -36.80 9.45
N VAL A 339 -14.35 -36.81 8.55
CA VAL A 339 -15.70 -37.32 8.87
C VAL A 339 -15.65 -38.81 9.20
N ALA A 340 -14.96 -39.60 8.35
CA ALA A 340 -14.81 -41.06 8.55
C ALA A 340 -14.02 -41.36 9.87
N GLU A 341 -13.03 -40.53 10.23
CA GLU A 341 -12.29 -40.68 11.48
C GLU A 341 -13.17 -40.42 12.71
N ARG A 342 -14.08 -39.45 12.65
CA ARG A 342 -15.08 -39.19 13.70
C ARG A 342 -16.12 -40.31 13.81
N GLU A 343 -16.44 -40.96 12.70
CA GLU A 343 -17.36 -42.12 12.64
C GLU A 343 -16.69 -43.45 13.02
N GLY A 344 -15.36 -43.46 13.16
CA GLY A 344 -14.58 -44.66 13.52
C GLY A 344 -14.29 -45.59 12.35
N ASP A 345 -14.54 -45.16 11.10
CA ASP A 345 -14.24 -45.94 9.89
C ASP A 345 -12.78 -45.76 9.45
N TYR A 346 -11.87 -46.40 10.17
CA TYR A 346 -10.43 -46.32 9.89
C TYR A 346 -10.03 -46.99 8.57
N GLY A 347 -10.84 -47.90 8.03
CA GLY A 347 -10.61 -48.53 6.72
C GLY A 347 -10.71 -47.48 5.60
N LYS A 348 -11.77 -46.67 5.62
CA LYS A 348 -12.00 -45.57 4.67
C LYS A 348 -10.98 -44.46 4.84
N VAL A 349 -10.56 -44.13 6.07
CA VAL A 349 -9.49 -43.17 6.34
C VAL A 349 -8.19 -43.62 5.71
N ALA A 350 -7.83 -44.92 5.86
CA ALA A 350 -6.62 -45.47 5.28
C ALA A 350 -6.64 -45.44 3.74
N GLU A 351 -7.76 -45.79 3.13
CA GLU A 351 -7.93 -45.74 1.68
C GLU A 351 -7.74 -44.30 1.14
N ILE A 352 -8.38 -43.35 1.79
CA ILE A 352 -8.28 -41.92 1.37
C ILE A 352 -6.85 -41.42 1.54
N ARG A 353 -6.26 -41.59 2.72
CA ARG A 353 -4.92 -41.01 3.05
C ARG A 353 -3.77 -41.68 2.31
N TYR A 354 -3.81 -42.98 2.06
CA TYR A 354 -2.70 -43.75 1.50
C TYR A 354 -2.87 -44.13 0.03
N SER A 355 -4.06 -43.97 -0.56
CA SER A 355 -4.31 -44.31 -1.96
C SER A 355 -4.81 -43.09 -2.76
N GLN A 356 -5.93 -42.46 -2.34
CA GLN A 356 -6.59 -41.45 -3.18
C GLN A 356 -5.87 -40.09 -3.17
N ILE A 357 -5.40 -39.65 -2.00
CA ILE A 357 -4.65 -38.38 -1.91
C ILE A 357 -3.29 -38.48 -2.63
N PRO A 358 -2.45 -39.50 -2.42
CA PRO A 358 -1.19 -39.66 -3.17
C PRO A 358 -1.37 -39.76 -4.68
N ALA A 359 -2.45 -40.38 -5.16
CA ALA A 359 -2.74 -40.43 -6.59
C ALA A 359 -3.08 -39.06 -7.17
N ALA A 360 -3.85 -38.23 -6.45
CA ALA A 360 -4.16 -36.87 -6.84
C ALA A 360 -2.89 -35.97 -6.80
N GLU A 361 -2.03 -36.13 -5.79
CA GLU A 361 -0.74 -35.45 -5.68
C GLU A 361 0.21 -35.80 -6.84
N ALA A 362 0.24 -37.07 -7.26
CA ALA A 362 1.02 -37.50 -8.40
C ALA A 362 0.54 -36.87 -9.72
N ASN A 363 -0.78 -36.72 -9.91
CA ASN A 363 -1.35 -36.04 -11.06
C ASN A 363 -0.97 -34.54 -11.08
N ILE A 364 -1.03 -33.88 -9.93
CA ILE A 364 -0.62 -32.48 -9.78
C ILE A 364 0.86 -32.32 -10.16
N LYS A 365 1.72 -33.19 -9.61
CA LYS A 365 3.15 -33.15 -9.87
C LYS A 365 3.47 -33.36 -11.36
N ALA A 366 2.84 -34.31 -12.02
CA ALA A 366 3.03 -34.56 -13.44
C ALA A 366 2.61 -33.36 -14.31
N ALA A 367 1.52 -32.71 -13.97
CA ALA A 367 1.08 -31.51 -14.67
C ALA A 367 2.03 -30.32 -14.41
N GLN A 368 2.52 -30.14 -13.17
CA GLN A 368 3.50 -29.12 -12.78
C GLN A 368 4.84 -29.33 -13.48
N ASP A 369 5.36 -30.56 -13.50
CA ASP A 369 6.63 -30.91 -14.17
C ASP A 369 6.55 -30.57 -15.68
N THR A 370 5.38 -30.77 -16.29
CA THR A 370 5.16 -30.42 -17.70
C THR A 370 5.17 -28.91 -17.93
N LEU A 371 4.56 -28.13 -17.03
CA LEU A 371 4.57 -26.66 -17.09
C LEU A 371 5.97 -26.11 -16.79
N HIS A 372 6.68 -26.66 -15.81
CA HIS A 372 8.06 -26.27 -15.51
C HIS A 372 9.04 -26.54 -16.66
N GLN A 373 8.81 -27.58 -17.47
CA GLN A 373 9.62 -27.84 -18.66
C GLN A 373 9.48 -26.78 -19.75
N LEU A 374 8.37 -25.99 -19.73
CA LEU A 374 8.17 -24.85 -20.62
C LEU A 374 9.01 -23.62 -20.18
N GLY A 375 9.46 -23.57 -18.94
CA GLY A 375 10.36 -22.56 -18.39
C GLY A 375 9.86 -21.13 -18.53
N THR A 376 10.78 -20.22 -18.85
CA THR A 376 10.49 -18.78 -19.08
C THR A 376 9.57 -18.50 -20.27
N ASP A 377 9.31 -19.50 -21.09
CA ASP A 377 8.43 -19.40 -22.25
C ASP A 377 6.95 -19.66 -21.91
N SER A 378 6.59 -19.97 -20.68
CA SER A 378 5.18 -20.18 -20.29
C SER A 378 4.37 -18.89 -20.46
N LEU A 379 3.22 -19.01 -21.13
CA LEU A 379 2.26 -17.90 -21.32
C LEU A 379 1.39 -17.64 -20.10
N ILE A 380 1.36 -18.58 -19.15
CA ILE A 380 0.51 -18.53 -17.94
C ILE A 380 1.41 -18.54 -16.72
N LYS A 381 1.33 -17.50 -15.90
CA LYS A 381 1.91 -17.46 -14.55
C LYS A 381 0.94 -18.14 -13.59
N GLU A 382 1.42 -19.08 -12.77
CA GLU A 382 0.56 -19.83 -11.82
C GLU A 382 0.80 -19.49 -10.36
N GLU A 383 1.89 -18.78 -10.09
CA GLU A 383 2.35 -18.53 -8.73
C GLU A 383 2.41 -17.02 -8.46
N VAL A 384 1.82 -16.61 -7.35
CA VAL A 384 2.00 -15.26 -6.79
C VAL A 384 3.40 -15.19 -6.17
N ASP A 385 4.20 -14.25 -6.60
CA ASP A 385 5.53 -13.96 -6.07
C ASP A 385 5.62 -12.56 -5.46
N GLU A 386 6.83 -12.15 -5.05
CA GLU A 386 7.04 -10.84 -4.45
C GLU A 386 6.76 -9.68 -5.40
N ASP A 387 6.98 -9.86 -6.70
CA ASP A 387 6.73 -8.83 -7.71
C ASP A 387 5.24 -8.51 -7.86
N ASP A 388 4.38 -9.53 -7.80
CA ASP A 388 2.92 -9.34 -7.81
C ASP A 388 2.45 -8.54 -6.59
N ILE A 389 2.99 -8.87 -5.42
CA ILE A 389 2.70 -8.13 -4.19
C ILE A 389 3.19 -6.68 -4.30
N ALA A 390 4.42 -6.49 -4.80
CA ALA A 390 4.98 -5.16 -4.99
C ALA A 390 4.14 -4.31 -5.95
N GLU A 391 3.58 -4.92 -7.00
CA GLU A 391 2.69 -4.23 -7.93
C GLU A 391 1.37 -3.79 -7.27
N VAL A 392 0.77 -4.65 -6.43
CA VAL A 392 -0.45 -4.29 -5.68
C VAL A 392 -0.14 -3.15 -4.71
N VAL A 393 0.97 -3.23 -3.97
CA VAL A 393 1.41 -2.14 -3.07
C VAL A 393 1.63 -0.85 -3.85
N ALA A 394 2.26 -0.92 -5.03
CA ALA A 394 2.45 0.24 -5.89
C ALA A 394 1.13 0.87 -6.33
N ARG A 395 0.13 0.06 -6.63
CA ARG A 395 -1.22 0.54 -6.99
C ARG A 395 -1.92 1.23 -5.83
N TRP A 396 -1.82 0.70 -4.62
CA TRP A 396 -2.47 1.27 -3.43
C TRP A 396 -1.81 2.57 -2.96
N THR A 397 -0.48 2.60 -3.00
CA THR A 397 0.30 3.70 -2.44
C THR A 397 0.71 4.75 -3.47
N GLY A 398 0.65 4.41 -4.77
CA GLY A 398 1.19 5.22 -5.85
C GLY A 398 2.74 5.20 -5.92
N ILE A 399 3.41 4.32 -5.16
CA ILE A 399 4.86 4.20 -5.09
C ILE A 399 5.31 3.08 -6.04
N PRO A 400 6.29 3.27 -6.94
CA PRO A 400 6.74 2.24 -7.88
C PRO A 400 7.60 1.15 -7.20
N VAL A 401 7.00 0.42 -6.26
CA VAL A 401 7.68 -0.54 -5.36
C VAL A 401 8.37 -1.66 -6.14
N ALA A 402 7.78 -2.15 -7.23
CA ALA A 402 8.37 -3.21 -8.05
C ALA A 402 9.73 -2.81 -8.66
N LYS A 403 9.87 -1.54 -9.09
CA LYS A 403 11.15 -1.01 -9.56
C LYS A 403 12.15 -0.81 -8.44
N MET A 404 11.67 -0.57 -7.22
CA MET A 404 12.54 -0.36 -6.05
C MET A 404 13.15 -1.67 -5.55
N MET A 405 12.48 -2.82 -5.68
CA MET A 405 12.97 -4.09 -5.12
C MET A 405 14.11 -4.74 -5.92
N GLN A 406 14.00 -4.82 -7.23
CA GLN A 406 15.02 -5.47 -8.07
C GLN A 406 16.33 -4.68 -8.19
N SER A 407 16.27 -3.37 -7.99
CA SER A 407 17.42 -2.49 -8.21
C SER A 407 17.90 -1.74 -6.97
N GLU A 408 17.23 -1.87 -5.83
CA GLU A 408 17.54 -1.03 -4.65
C GLU A 408 19.00 -1.18 -4.21
N ARG A 409 19.53 -2.40 -4.24
CA ARG A 409 20.91 -2.68 -3.86
C ARG A 409 21.91 -2.17 -4.90
N ASP A 410 21.63 -2.42 -6.17
CA ASP A 410 22.50 -1.97 -7.27
C ASP A 410 22.37 -0.45 -7.48
N LYS A 411 21.19 0.11 -7.39
CA LYS A 411 20.94 1.56 -7.40
C LYS A 411 21.74 2.26 -6.29
N LEU A 412 21.69 1.75 -5.06
CA LEU A 412 22.42 2.37 -3.95
C LEU A 412 23.94 2.31 -4.11
N LEU A 413 24.47 1.29 -4.81
CA LEU A 413 25.89 1.18 -5.11
C LEU A 413 26.35 2.18 -6.19
N HIS A 414 25.47 2.53 -7.14
CA HIS A 414 25.76 3.45 -8.25
C HIS A 414 25.08 4.82 -8.09
N LEU A 415 24.66 5.16 -6.86
CA LEU A 415 23.90 6.38 -6.57
C LEU A 415 24.68 7.65 -6.98
N GLU A 416 25.97 7.72 -6.69
CA GLU A 416 26.82 8.87 -7.06
C GLU A 416 26.91 9.05 -8.57
N GLU A 417 27.12 7.97 -9.31
CA GLU A 417 27.25 8.03 -10.79
C GLU A 417 25.98 8.57 -11.42
N GLU A 418 24.82 8.17 -10.92
CA GLU A 418 23.53 8.62 -11.41
C GLU A 418 23.23 10.07 -11.03
N LEU A 419 23.58 10.48 -9.81
CA LEU A 419 23.42 11.87 -9.38
C LEU A 419 24.33 12.82 -10.17
N HIS A 420 25.55 12.40 -10.52
CA HIS A 420 26.48 13.17 -11.35
C HIS A 420 25.97 13.40 -12.78
N LYS A 421 25.06 12.55 -13.31
CA LYS A 421 24.42 12.80 -14.61
C LYS A 421 23.52 14.06 -14.60
N ARG A 422 23.07 14.51 -13.43
CA ARG A 422 22.18 15.68 -13.28
C ARG A 422 22.83 16.85 -12.55
N VAL A 423 23.73 16.57 -11.62
CA VAL A 423 24.38 17.58 -10.74
C VAL A 423 25.86 17.60 -11.02
N ILE A 424 26.35 18.73 -11.43
CA ILE A 424 27.74 18.95 -11.83
C ILE A 424 28.52 19.65 -10.71
N GLY A 425 29.77 19.21 -10.49
CA GLY A 425 30.75 19.93 -9.67
C GLY A 425 30.49 19.92 -8.17
N GLN A 426 29.72 18.95 -7.64
CA GLN A 426 29.33 18.83 -6.22
C GLN A 426 29.71 17.47 -5.63
N ASP A 427 30.91 16.96 -5.92
CA ASP A 427 31.34 15.59 -5.59
C ASP A 427 31.19 15.28 -4.09
N GLN A 428 31.67 16.17 -3.21
CA GLN A 428 31.60 16.00 -1.76
C GLN A 428 30.15 15.96 -1.26
N ALA A 429 29.29 16.81 -1.84
CA ALA A 429 27.87 16.83 -1.46
C ALA A 429 27.16 15.55 -1.87
N ILE A 430 27.45 15.05 -3.06
CA ILE A 430 26.86 13.81 -3.59
C ILE A 430 27.34 12.61 -2.77
N GLU A 431 28.63 12.49 -2.47
CA GLU A 431 29.21 11.43 -1.65
C GLU A 431 28.58 11.39 -0.25
N ALA A 432 28.52 12.54 0.44
CA ALA A 432 27.97 12.64 1.78
C ALA A 432 26.48 12.22 1.85
N VAL A 433 25.67 12.69 0.90
CA VAL A 433 24.25 12.29 0.81
C VAL A 433 24.12 10.79 0.51
N SER A 434 24.92 10.28 -0.42
CA SER A 434 24.87 8.87 -0.82
C SER A 434 25.23 7.93 0.33
N ASP A 435 26.26 8.28 1.09
CA ASP A 435 26.69 7.51 2.27
C ASP A 435 25.65 7.51 3.38
N ALA A 436 25.00 8.64 3.63
CA ALA A 436 23.94 8.73 4.63
C ALA A 436 22.71 7.90 4.22
N ILE A 437 22.33 7.93 2.95
CA ILE A 437 21.24 7.11 2.42
C ILE A 437 21.58 5.62 2.53
N ARG A 438 22.82 5.21 2.18
CA ARG A 438 23.28 3.83 2.33
C ARG A 438 23.24 3.37 3.78
N ARG A 439 23.72 4.18 4.74
CA ARG A 439 23.66 3.87 6.19
C ARG A 439 22.20 3.61 6.63
N SER A 440 21.28 4.48 6.23
CA SER A 440 19.87 4.35 6.56
C SER A 440 19.26 3.07 5.97
N ARG A 441 19.54 2.77 4.69
CA ARG A 441 19.01 1.59 4.00
C ARG A 441 19.64 0.29 4.48
N ALA A 442 20.87 0.32 4.98
CA ALA A 442 21.52 -0.82 5.62
C ALA A 442 21.02 -1.12 7.05
N GLY A 443 20.04 -0.32 7.56
CA GLY A 443 19.51 -0.51 8.92
C GLY A 443 20.47 -0.08 10.03
N LEU A 444 21.47 0.74 9.71
CA LEU A 444 22.47 1.23 10.66
C LEU A 444 22.06 2.56 11.33
N GLN A 445 20.84 3.01 11.09
CA GLN A 445 20.26 4.23 11.66
C GLN A 445 19.05 3.90 12.52
N ASP A 446 18.67 4.80 13.44
CA ASP A 446 17.46 4.63 14.27
C ASP A 446 16.21 4.52 13.38
N PRO A 447 15.45 3.40 13.43
CA PRO A 447 14.27 3.17 12.60
C PRO A 447 13.12 4.15 12.90
N LYS A 448 13.22 4.94 13.96
CA LYS A 448 12.23 5.96 14.30
C LYS A 448 12.42 7.26 13.52
N ARG A 449 13.61 7.52 12.98
CA ARG A 449 13.96 8.78 12.28
C ARG A 449 13.64 8.72 10.79
N PRO A 450 13.57 9.87 10.09
CA PRO A 450 13.52 9.92 8.62
C PRO A 450 14.69 9.19 7.96
N ILE A 451 14.60 8.86 6.67
CA ILE A 451 15.69 8.24 5.89
C ILE A 451 17.00 9.03 5.99
N GLY A 452 16.89 10.34 6.02
CA GLY A 452 18.01 11.25 6.21
C GLY A 452 17.52 12.67 6.37
N SER A 453 18.32 13.49 7.05
CA SER A 453 18.05 14.90 7.28
C SER A 453 19.31 15.73 7.01
N PHE A 454 19.21 16.66 6.03
CA PHE A 454 20.34 17.38 5.52
C PHE A 454 20.12 18.89 5.51
N ILE A 455 21.17 19.66 5.78
CA ILE A 455 21.20 21.08 5.48
C ILE A 455 22.21 21.33 4.36
N PHE A 456 21.75 21.89 3.24
CA PHE A 456 22.55 22.26 2.09
C PHE A 456 22.94 23.74 2.18
N LEU A 457 24.19 24.01 2.43
CA LEU A 457 24.76 25.36 2.51
C LEU A 457 25.47 25.75 1.20
N GLY A 458 25.34 26.99 0.78
CA GLY A 458 26.04 27.51 -0.39
C GLY A 458 25.26 28.62 -1.06
N THR A 459 25.93 29.32 -1.98
CA THR A 459 25.35 30.43 -2.73
C THR A 459 24.19 30.01 -3.63
N THR A 460 23.44 30.94 -4.15
CA THR A 460 22.31 30.66 -5.03
C THR A 460 22.81 30.12 -6.38
N GLY A 461 22.12 29.09 -6.92
CA GLY A 461 22.42 28.59 -8.27
C GLY A 461 23.52 27.54 -8.36
N VAL A 462 24.02 27.01 -7.23
CA VAL A 462 25.07 25.95 -7.19
C VAL A 462 24.55 24.54 -7.31
N GLY A 463 23.22 24.33 -7.39
CA GLY A 463 22.63 22.99 -7.62
C GLY A 463 21.91 22.39 -6.44
N LYS A 464 21.72 23.05 -5.28
CA LYS A 464 21.04 22.53 -4.08
C LYS A 464 19.66 21.91 -4.39
N THR A 465 18.80 22.66 -5.05
CA THR A 465 17.45 22.20 -5.42
C THR A 465 17.48 21.12 -6.51
N GLU A 466 18.47 21.16 -7.42
CA GLU A 466 18.63 20.14 -8.46
C GLU A 466 19.06 18.80 -7.87
N LEU A 467 19.93 18.80 -6.84
CA LEU A 467 20.28 17.56 -6.12
C LEU A 467 19.06 16.96 -5.41
N ALA A 468 18.21 17.81 -4.79
CA ALA A 468 16.97 17.33 -4.17
C ALA A 468 16.02 16.68 -5.20
N LYS A 469 15.90 17.27 -6.40
CA LYS A 469 15.12 16.69 -7.51
C LYS A 469 15.72 15.38 -8.04
N ALA A 470 17.06 15.36 -8.20
CA ALA A 470 17.76 14.16 -8.66
C ALA A 470 17.58 13.00 -7.67
N LEU A 471 17.60 13.30 -6.37
CA LEU A 471 17.33 12.31 -5.32
C LEU A 471 15.88 11.81 -5.35
N ALA A 472 14.91 12.71 -5.57
CA ALA A 472 13.50 12.30 -5.69
C ALA A 472 13.30 11.37 -6.91
N ASP A 473 13.85 11.76 -8.06
CA ASP A 473 13.79 10.98 -9.28
C ASP A 473 14.44 9.60 -9.14
N TYR A 474 15.63 9.56 -8.54
CA TYR A 474 16.39 8.33 -8.43
C TYR A 474 15.87 7.38 -7.34
N LEU A 475 15.51 7.92 -6.17
CA LEU A 475 15.05 7.10 -5.04
C LEU A 475 13.59 6.68 -5.15
N PHE A 476 12.77 7.52 -5.81
CA PHE A 476 11.32 7.34 -5.88
C PHE A 476 10.79 7.25 -7.32
N ASP A 477 11.68 7.19 -8.32
CA ASP A 477 11.39 7.07 -9.77
C ASP A 477 10.46 8.18 -10.33
N ASP A 478 10.34 9.32 -9.63
CA ASP A 478 9.57 10.48 -10.08
C ASP A 478 10.08 11.77 -9.39
N GLU A 479 10.50 12.74 -10.17
CA GLU A 479 10.93 14.05 -9.62
C GLU A 479 9.79 14.82 -8.93
N ASN A 480 8.51 14.46 -9.21
CA ASN A 480 7.33 15.00 -8.54
C ASN A 480 7.12 14.40 -7.14
N MET A 481 7.86 13.36 -6.76
CA MET A 481 7.91 12.84 -5.39
C MET A 481 8.76 13.74 -4.50
N MET A 482 8.67 15.04 -4.73
CA MET A 482 9.27 16.09 -3.91
C MET A 482 8.19 17.07 -3.47
N THR A 483 8.12 17.32 -2.16
CA THR A 483 7.30 18.38 -1.57
C THR A 483 8.23 19.58 -1.25
N ARG A 484 8.07 20.67 -1.98
CA ARG A 484 8.84 21.90 -1.73
C ARG A 484 8.02 22.90 -0.91
N ILE A 485 8.59 23.37 0.17
CA ILE A 485 8.03 24.38 1.06
C ILE A 485 9.02 25.53 1.16
N ASP A 486 8.63 26.71 0.68
CA ASP A 486 9.45 27.93 0.74
C ASP A 486 9.28 28.60 2.11
N MET A 487 10.35 28.63 2.88
CA MET A 487 10.33 29.18 4.24
C MET A 487 10.17 30.70 4.29
N SER A 488 10.34 31.39 3.17
CA SER A 488 10.02 32.83 3.08
C SER A 488 8.53 33.14 3.29
N GLU A 489 7.64 32.14 3.09
CA GLU A 489 6.22 32.25 3.39
C GLU A 489 5.88 32.00 4.86
N TYR A 490 6.85 31.57 5.68
CA TYR A 490 6.68 31.11 7.07
C TYR A 490 7.45 31.97 8.09
N GLN A 491 7.55 33.26 7.82
CA GLN A 491 8.27 34.24 8.67
C GLN A 491 7.44 34.69 9.89
N GLU A 492 6.13 34.62 9.82
CA GLU A 492 5.25 35.09 10.88
C GLU A 492 4.98 34.01 11.94
N LYS A 493 4.68 34.43 13.18
CA LYS A 493 4.46 33.54 14.33
C LYS A 493 3.37 32.48 14.08
N PHE A 494 2.30 32.82 13.37
CA PHE A 494 1.21 31.89 13.10
C PHE A 494 1.43 31.01 11.87
N SER A 495 2.52 31.19 11.14
CA SER A 495 2.81 30.41 9.93
C SER A 495 3.06 28.94 10.22
N ALA A 496 3.60 28.59 11.40
CA ALA A 496 3.82 27.20 11.79
C ALA A 496 2.51 26.39 11.79
N THR A 497 1.36 27.03 12.11
CA THR A 497 0.05 26.35 12.07
C THR A 497 -0.38 25.97 10.66
N ARG A 498 0.11 26.67 9.62
CA ARG A 498 -0.14 26.28 8.21
C ARG A 498 0.52 24.96 7.84
N LEU A 499 1.62 24.58 8.50
CA LEU A 499 2.29 23.30 8.27
C LEU A 499 1.52 22.10 8.82
N ILE A 500 0.92 22.26 10.02
CA ILE A 500 0.24 21.19 10.76
C ILE A 500 -1.29 21.27 10.72
N GLY A 501 -1.82 22.43 10.32
CA GLY A 501 -3.25 22.77 10.31
C GLY A 501 -3.66 23.70 11.44
N ALA A 502 -4.69 24.51 11.22
CA ALA A 502 -5.22 25.44 12.21
C ALA A 502 -5.89 24.70 13.38
N PRO A 503 -5.77 25.21 14.63
CA PRO A 503 -6.46 24.64 15.80
C PRO A 503 -7.99 24.68 15.64
N PRO A 504 -8.74 23.85 16.39
CA PRO A 504 -10.20 23.88 16.39
C PRO A 504 -10.74 25.28 16.68
N GLY A 505 -11.69 25.73 15.89
CA GLY A 505 -12.33 27.04 16.02
C GLY A 505 -11.66 28.19 15.26
N TYR A 506 -10.53 27.96 14.59
CA TYR A 506 -9.90 28.95 13.71
C TYR A 506 -10.26 28.71 12.23
N VAL A 507 -10.21 29.80 11.44
CA VAL A 507 -10.42 29.72 9.97
C VAL A 507 -9.35 28.81 9.35
N GLY A 508 -9.76 27.88 8.48
CA GLY A 508 -8.86 26.90 7.84
C GLY A 508 -8.67 25.59 8.60
N TYR A 509 -9.44 25.34 9.69
CA TYR A 509 -9.36 24.05 10.43
C TYR A 509 -9.65 22.84 9.53
N ASP A 510 -10.60 22.93 8.62
CA ASP A 510 -11.00 21.83 7.73
C ASP A 510 -9.98 21.54 6.61
N GLU A 511 -9.15 22.50 6.25
CA GLU A 511 -8.19 22.38 5.12
C GLU A 511 -7.00 21.48 5.42
N GLY A 512 -6.70 21.23 6.71
CA GLY A 512 -5.51 20.48 7.14
C GLY A 512 -4.21 21.27 6.98
N GLY A 513 -3.09 20.69 7.42
CA GLY A 513 -1.77 21.32 7.30
C GLY A 513 -1.10 21.02 5.96
N GLN A 514 -0.42 22.00 5.37
CA GLN A 514 0.24 21.83 4.07
C GLN A 514 1.30 20.72 4.10
N LEU A 515 2.14 20.67 5.14
CA LEU A 515 3.14 19.62 5.29
C LEU A 515 2.51 18.26 5.61
N THR A 516 1.61 18.23 6.58
CA THR A 516 0.98 16.98 7.04
C THR A 516 0.13 16.33 5.95
N GLU A 517 -0.66 17.10 5.20
CA GLU A 517 -1.45 16.57 4.08
C GLU A 517 -0.58 16.15 2.89
N ALA A 518 0.51 16.89 2.59
CA ALA A 518 1.42 16.50 1.53
C ALA A 518 2.09 15.15 1.81
N ILE A 519 2.58 14.94 3.05
CA ILE A 519 3.24 13.68 3.43
C ILE A 519 2.24 12.54 3.59
N ARG A 520 1.03 12.80 4.04
CA ARG A 520 -0.02 11.80 4.09
C ARG A 520 -0.36 11.25 2.70
N ARG A 521 -0.31 12.12 1.67
CA ARG A 521 -0.54 11.71 0.27
C ARG A 521 0.70 11.11 -0.38
N LYS A 522 1.90 11.53 0.03
CA LYS A 522 3.18 11.09 -0.51
C LYS A 522 4.13 10.71 0.63
N PRO A 523 3.90 9.60 1.33
CA PRO A 523 4.70 9.19 2.50
C PRO A 523 6.14 8.81 2.13
N TYR A 524 6.40 8.56 0.85
CA TYR A 524 7.71 8.34 0.24
C TYR A 524 8.04 9.54 -0.64
N SER A 525 8.80 10.47 -0.11
CA SER A 525 9.12 11.70 -0.86
C SER A 525 10.33 12.42 -0.27
N VAL A 526 10.89 13.29 -1.07
CA VAL A 526 11.83 14.32 -0.60
C VAL A 526 11.03 15.51 -0.11
N VAL A 527 11.28 15.95 1.13
CA VAL A 527 10.72 17.18 1.67
C VAL A 527 11.81 18.25 1.65
N LEU A 528 11.63 19.21 0.80
CA LEU A 528 12.56 20.32 0.63
C LEU A 528 12.04 21.59 1.32
N PHE A 529 12.70 22.01 2.39
CA PHE A 529 12.50 23.30 3.02
C PHE A 529 13.50 24.30 2.45
N ASP A 530 13.03 25.18 1.60
CA ASP A 530 13.90 26.15 0.91
C ASP A 530 14.06 27.43 1.75
N GLU A 531 15.31 27.94 1.84
CA GLU A 531 15.68 29.14 2.62
C GLU A 531 15.30 29.06 4.10
N ILE A 532 15.72 27.97 4.78
CA ILE A 532 15.35 27.65 6.17
C ILE A 532 15.64 28.78 7.17
N GLU A 533 16.64 29.61 6.89
CA GLU A 533 17.00 30.78 7.71
C GLU A 533 15.90 31.84 7.81
N LYS A 534 14.94 31.81 6.89
CA LYS A 534 13.82 32.77 6.90
C LYS A 534 12.64 32.32 7.76
N ALA A 535 12.64 31.05 8.21
CA ALA A 535 11.57 30.49 8.98
C ALA A 535 11.45 31.13 10.39
N HIS A 536 10.21 31.30 10.85
CA HIS A 536 9.96 31.69 12.24
C HIS A 536 10.46 30.60 13.19
N PRO A 537 10.97 30.95 14.40
CA PRO A 537 11.47 29.99 15.41
C PRO A 537 10.48 28.85 15.76
N ASP A 538 9.18 29.08 15.68
CA ASP A 538 8.16 28.05 15.96
C ASP A 538 8.12 26.92 14.90
N VAL A 539 8.56 27.19 13.67
CA VAL A 539 8.71 26.18 12.64
C VAL A 539 9.77 25.16 13.00
N PHE A 540 10.89 25.60 13.61
CA PHE A 540 11.93 24.67 14.06
C PHE A 540 11.41 23.74 15.17
N ASN A 541 10.50 24.18 16.04
CA ASN A 541 9.90 23.32 17.05
C ASN A 541 9.05 22.20 16.42
N VAL A 542 8.33 22.48 15.33
CA VAL A 542 7.59 21.48 14.58
C VAL A 542 8.54 20.48 13.92
N LEU A 543 9.60 20.98 13.29
CA LEU A 543 10.59 20.13 12.62
C LEU A 543 11.40 19.28 13.60
N LEU A 544 11.67 19.72 14.82
CA LEU A 544 12.32 18.90 15.85
C LEU A 544 11.56 17.59 16.10
N GLN A 545 10.24 17.65 16.18
CA GLN A 545 9.42 16.44 16.36
C GLN A 545 9.55 15.47 15.17
N VAL A 546 9.61 16.00 13.96
CA VAL A 546 9.82 15.20 12.75
C VAL A 546 11.20 14.54 12.76
N LEU A 547 12.25 15.27 13.13
CA LEU A 547 13.63 14.79 13.13
C LEU A 547 13.91 13.75 14.22
N ASP A 548 13.24 13.86 15.39
CA ASP A 548 13.45 12.97 16.52
C ASP A 548 12.60 11.68 16.40
N ASP A 549 11.30 11.85 16.18
CA ASP A 549 10.32 10.77 16.24
C ASP A 549 9.90 10.24 14.87
N GLY A 550 10.30 10.90 13.77
CA GLY A 550 9.86 10.58 12.41
C GLY A 550 8.35 10.65 12.24
N ARG A 551 7.67 11.47 13.04
CA ARG A 551 6.21 11.62 13.02
C ARG A 551 5.78 13.01 13.44
N LEU A 552 4.58 13.41 13.00
CA LEU A 552 3.97 14.68 13.35
C LEU A 552 2.46 14.49 13.50
N THR A 553 1.87 15.02 14.57
CA THR A 553 0.43 14.98 14.76
C THR A 553 -0.20 16.20 14.11
N ASP A 554 -1.19 16.01 13.25
CA ASP A 554 -1.92 17.10 12.61
C ASP A 554 -2.97 17.72 13.57
N ASN A 555 -3.64 18.79 13.09
CA ASN A 555 -4.67 19.49 13.85
C ASN A 555 -5.95 18.65 14.13
N LYS A 556 -6.12 17.52 13.43
CA LYS A 556 -7.23 16.57 13.62
C LYS A 556 -6.84 15.40 14.53
N GLY A 557 -5.66 15.43 15.14
CA GLY A 557 -5.13 14.37 15.99
C GLY A 557 -4.57 13.17 15.24
N ARG A 558 -4.47 13.22 13.91
CA ARG A 558 -3.95 12.11 13.10
C ARG A 558 -2.42 12.13 13.10
N LEU A 559 -1.83 10.96 13.28
CA LEU A 559 -0.39 10.78 13.23
C LEU A 559 0.09 10.67 11.77
N VAL A 560 0.98 11.56 11.36
CA VAL A 560 1.60 11.56 10.02
C VAL A 560 3.02 11.02 10.13
N ASN A 561 3.34 10.01 9.33
CA ASN A 561 4.61 9.29 9.37
C ASN A 561 5.62 9.88 8.37
N PHE A 562 6.79 10.29 8.88
CA PHE A 562 7.91 10.85 8.10
C PHE A 562 9.10 9.90 7.99
N LYS A 563 9.03 8.67 8.53
CA LYS A 563 10.16 7.72 8.56
C LYS A 563 10.67 7.35 7.17
N ASN A 564 9.81 7.45 6.18
CA ASN A 564 10.13 7.12 4.79
C ASN A 564 10.41 8.37 3.93
N THR A 565 10.60 9.54 4.55
CA THR A 565 10.92 10.78 3.86
C THR A 565 12.40 11.12 3.97
N LEU A 566 12.91 11.81 2.97
CA LEU A 566 14.22 12.46 2.98
C LEU A 566 14.02 13.94 3.23
N ILE A 567 14.53 14.45 4.33
CA ILE A 567 14.39 15.87 4.71
C ILE A 567 15.61 16.64 4.22
N ILE A 568 15.38 17.64 3.38
CA ILE A 568 16.43 18.52 2.86
C ILE A 568 16.05 19.97 3.19
N MET A 569 16.96 20.68 3.79
CA MET A 569 16.83 22.12 4.06
C MET A 569 17.91 22.87 3.30
N THR A 570 17.57 23.96 2.62
CA THR A 570 18.58 24.80 1.96
C THR A 570 18.79 26.10 2.70
N SER A 571 20.01 26.59 2.67
CA SER A 571 20.36 27.93 3.18
C SER A 571 21.45 28.59 2.32
N ASN A 572 21.39 29.91 2.27
CA ASN A 572 22.42 30.72 1.61
C ASN A 572 23.43 31.30 2.63
N LEU A 573 23.28 30.98 3.90
CA LEU A 573 24.18 31.40 4.97
C LEU A 573 25.43 30.51 5.01
N THR A 574 26.51 31.07 5.61
CA THR A 574 27.64 30.24 6.03
C THR A 574 27.27 29.41 7.26
N GLU A 575 28.01 28.33 7.53
CA GLU A 575 27.75 27.51 8.69
C GLU A 575 27.81 28.29 10.01
N GLU A 576 28.74 29.22 10.16
CA GLU A 576 28.85 30.08 11.33
C GLU A 576 27.62 30.97 11.51
N GLN A 577 27.13 31.57 10.44
CA GLN A 577 25.91 32.37 10.46
C GLN A 577 24.66 31.54 10.78
N LEU A 578 24.58 30.35 10.21
CA LEU A 578 23.49 29.42 10.49
C LEU A 578 23.46 29.01 11.96
N ARG A 579 24.64 28.62 12.52
CA ARG A 579 24.79 28.29 13.95
C ARG A 579 24.48 29.44 14.89
N ALA A 580 24.62 30.66 14.46
CA ALA A 580 24.27 31.86 15.23
C ALA A 580 22.74 32.12 15.23
N GLN A 581 22.02 31.72 14.17
CA GLN A 581 20.58 31.98 14.02
C GLN A 581 19.69 30.82 14.46
N VAL A 582 20.16 29.60 14.30
CA VAL A 582 19.42 28.41 14.59
C VAL A 582 19.87 27.82 15.91
N ARG A 583 18.92 27.33 16.72
CA ARG A 583 19.20 26.73 18.04
C ARG A 583 20.14 25.52 17.89
N PRO A 584 21.15 25.36 18.75
CA PRO A 584 22.07 24.23 18.73
C PRO A 584 21.36 22.87 18.81
N GLU A 585 20.25 22.82 19.53
CA GLU A 585 19.40 21.62 19.66
C GLU A 585 18.90 21.13 18.29
N PHE A 586 18.46 22.03 17.43
CA PHE A 586 18.01 21.68 16.09
C PHE A 586 19.15 21.17 15.21
N ILE A 587 20.28 21.84 15.23
CA ILE A 587 21.45 21.47 14.42
C ILE A 587 21.97 20.08 14.81
N ASN A 588 21.95 19.74 16.10
CA ASN A 588 22.37 18.44 16.60
C ASN A 588 21.45 17.28 16.19
N ARG A 589 20.26 17.56 15.63
CA ARG A 589 19.32 16.54 15.13
C ARG A 589 19.46 16.29 13.64
N ILE A 590 20.19 17.13 12.95
CA ILE A 590 20.50 16.99 11.52
C ILE A 590 21.58 15.94 11.36
N ASP A 591 21.40 15.03 10.43
CA ASP A 591 22.37 13.95 10.16
C ASP A 591 23.64 14.52 9.56
N GLU A 592 23.54 15.50 8.65
CA GLU A 592 24.74 16.10 8.04
C GLU A 592 24.47 17.51 7.49
N ILE A 593 25.48 18.38 7.65
CA ILE A 593 25.53 19.71 7.04
C ILE A 593 26.46 19.63 5.83
N ILE A 594 25.93 19.87 4.65
CA ILE A 594 26.61 19.68 3.38
C ILE A 594 26.89 21.01 2.71
N HIS A 595 28.15 21.24 2.38
CA HIS A 595 28.63 22.47 1.74
C HIS A 595 28.65 22.29 0.23
N PHE A 596 27.99 23.20 -0.49
CA PHE A 596 28.01 23.27 -1.94
C PHE A 596 29.08 24.29 -2.36
N SER A 597 29.99 23.83 -3.22
CA SER A 597 31.06 24.67 -3.79
C SER A 597 30.51 25.59 -4.87
N GLU A 598 31.19 26.74 -5.06
CA GLU A 598 30.93 27.60 -6.21
C GLU A 598 31.28 26.85 -7.51
N LEU A 599 30.47 27.06 -8.54
CA LEU A 599 30.67 26.41 -9.83
C LEU A 599 31.81 27.08 -10.58
N THR A 600 32.73 26.31 -11.13
CA THR A 600 33.79 26.74 -12.02
C THR A 600 33.26 27.02 -13.44
N GLU A 601 34.05 27.68 -14.28
CA GLU A 601 33.70 27.89 -15.70
C GLU A 601 33.49 26.55 -16.44
N SER A 602 34.28 25.52 -16.10
CA SER A 602 34.12 24.16 -16.65
C SER A 602 32.82 23.55 -16.23
N ASP A 603 32.40 23.75 -14.98
CA ASP A 603 31.12 23.24 -14.48
C ASP A 603 29.93 23.91 -15.17
N ILE A 604 30.00 25.23 -15.37
CA ILE A 604 28.96 25.96 -16.10
C ILE A 604 28.84 25.46 -17.54
N LYS A 605 29.96 25.19 -18.22
CA LYS A 605 29.95 24.59 -19.56
C LYS A 605 29.26 23.25 -19.56
N ALA A 606 29.54 22.38 -18.57
CA ALA A 606 28.90 21.09 -18.45
C ALA A 606 27.38 21.23 -18.16
N VAL A 607 26.99 22.21 -17.32
CA VAL A 607 25.58 22.54 -17.06
C VAL A 607 24.85 22.98 -18.33
N VAL A 608 25.48 23.82 -19.17
CA VAL A 608 24.93 24.23 -20.45
C VAL A 608 24.72 23.00 -21.36
N GLY A 609 25.73 22.11 -21.43
CA GLY A 609 25.60 20.83 -22.18
C GLY A 609 24.44 19.99 -21.75
N LEU A 610 24.23 19.81 -20.46
CA LEU A 610 23.07 19.08 -19.91
C LEU A 610 21.74 19.76 -20.28
N GLN A 611 21.65 21.09 -20.19
CA GLN A 611 20.43 21.79 -20.56
C GLN A 611 20.15 21.70 -22.08
N VAL A 612 21.20 21.77 -22.91
CA VAL A 612 21.08 21.55 -24.37
C VAL A 612 20.58 20.14 -24.66
N SER A 613 21.10 19.12 -23.98
CA SER A 613 20.65 17.73 -24.15
C SER A 613 19.17 17.54 -23.77
N ARG A 614 18.71 18.22 -22.71
CA ARG A 614 17.28 18.24 -22.34
C ARG A 614 16.40 18.89 -23.42
N ILE A 615 16.87 20.02 -23.96
CA ILE A 615 16.19 20.73 -25.05
C ILE A 615 16.15 19.85 -26.32
N HIS A 616 17.27 19.20 -26.66
CA HIS A 616 17.35 18.27 -27.79
C HIS A 616 16.30 17.17 -27.67
N LYS A 617 16.22 16.49 -26.51
CA LYS A 617 15.24 15.44 -26.27
C LYS A 617 13.79 15.95 -26.40
N MET A 618 13.50 17.13 -25.88
CA MET A 618 12.17 17.74 -25.99
C MET A 618 11.78 18.06 -27.45
N LEU A 619 12.77 18.45 -28.28
CA LEU A 619 12.55 18.77 -29.68
C LEU A 619 12.53 17.53 -30.57
N GLU A 620 13.22 16.46 -30.19
CA GLU A 620 13.19 15.15 -30.87
C GLU A 620 11.76 14.57 -30.88
N ASP A 621 11.00 14.74 -29.80
CA ASP A 621 9.57 14.38 -29.74
C ASP A 621 8.71 15.16 -30.75
N GLN A 622 9.21 16.31 -31.24
CA GLN A 622 8.57 17.14 -32.27
C GLN A 622 9.17 16.92 -33.66
N GLY A 623 10.09 15.96 -33.81
CA GLY A 623 10.76 15.64 -35.07
C GLY A 623 11.88 16.62 -35.44
N ILE A 624 12.45 17.35 -34.49
CA ILE A 624 13.53 18.34 -34.75
C ILE A 624 14.82 17.86 -34.07
N ASP A 625 15.86 17.56 -34.84
CA ASP A 625 17.21 17.24 -34.40
C ASP A 625 18.01 18.54 -34.18
N LEU A 626 18.16 18.96 -32.91
CA LEU A 626 18.93 20.16 -32.54
C LEU A 626 20.36 19.77 -32.19
N ARG A 627 21.36 20.34 -32.87
CA ARG A 627 22.78 20.17 -32.57
C ARG A 627 23.41 21.50 -32.25
N VAL A 628 24.12 21.62 -31.12
CA VAL A 628 24.80 22.83 -30.68
C VAL A 628 26.31 22.56 -30.69
N THR A 629 27.09 23.40 -31.37
CA THR A 629 28.54 23.24 -31.44
C THR A 629 29.20 23.61 -30.11
N ASP A 630 30.42 23.11 -29.85
CA ASP A 630 31.17 23.39 -28.64
C ASP A 630 31.48 24.90 -28.47
N ASP A 631 31.71 25.60 -29.55
CA ASP A 631 31.91 27.06 -29.52
C ASP A 631 30.65 27.82 -29.11
N ALA A 632 29.49 27.34 -29.59
CA ALA A 632 28.20 27.88 -29.18
C ALA A 632 27.91 27.60 -27.70
N ILE A 633 28.22 26.38 -27.22
CA ILE A 633 28.13 26.02 -25.78
C ILE A 633 29.02 26.94 -24.93
N ASN A 634 30.28 27.16 -25.34
CA ASN A 634 31.20 28.05 -24.65
C ASN A 634 30.67 29.49 -24.59
N TYR A 635 30.11 29.98 -25.70
CA TYR A 635 29.53 31.30 -25.76
C TYR A 635 28.31 31.43 -24.83
N ILE A 636 27.40 30.45 -24.83
CA ILE A 636 26.24 30.43 -23.95
C ILE A 636 26.66 30.33 -22.49
N ALA A 637 27.69 29.55 -22.17
CA ALA A 637 28.23 29.41 -20.83
C ALA A 637 28.78 30.79 -20.32
N LYS A 638 29.51 31.48 -21.16
CA LYS A 638 30.06 32.80 -20.81
C LYS A 638 28.97 33.86 -20.59
N GLU A 639 27.94 33.88 -21.45
CA GLU A 639 26.79 34.79 -21.33
C GLU A 639 25.85 34.42 -20.17
N GLY A 640 25.84 33.15 -19.79
CA GLY A 640 25.00 32.62 -18.71
C GLY A 640 25.69 32.48 -17.36
N TYR A 641 26.96 32.84 -17.24
CA TYR A 641 27.70 32.80 -15.98
C TYR A 641 27.62 34.13 -15.22
N ASP A 642 27.24 34.03 -13.96
CA ASP A 642 27.27 35.12 -13.02
C ASP A 642 27.84 34.64 -11.69
N PRO A 643 28.94 35.22 -11.18
CA PRO A 643 29.55 34.77 -9.92
C PRO A 643 28.61 34.81 -8.70
N GLN A 644 27.62 35.72 -8.70
CA GLN A 644 26.66 35.85 -7.59
C GLN A 644 25.47 34.89 -7.70
N PHE A 645 25.08 34.54 -8.93
CA PHE A 645 23.88 33.77 -9.21
C PHE A 645 24.17 32.35 -9.77
N GLY A 646 25.45 31.98 -9.93
CA GLY A 646 25.89 30.67 -10.40
C GLY A 646 25.33 30.30 -11.77
N ALA A 647 24.76 29.10 -11.88
CA ALA A 647 24.16 28.63 -13.12
C ALA A 647 22.71 29.11 -13.37
N ARG A 648 22.09 29.86 -12.47
CA ARG A 648 20.70 30.32 -12.60
C ARG A 648 20.43 31.14 -13.88
N PRO A 649 21.34 32.03 -14.34
CA PRO A 649 21.16 32.77 -15.59
C PRO A 649 21.29 31.90 -16.85
N VAL A 650 21.92 30.72 -16.80
CA VAL A 650 22.12 29.83 -17.95
C VAL A 650 20.79 29.49 -18.66
N LYS A 651 19.76 29.17 -17.88
CA LYS A 651 18.44 28.86 -18.44
C LYS A 651 17.85 30.05 -19.20
N ARG A 652 18.04 31.27 -18.70
CA ARG A 652 17.58 32.50 -19.38
C ARG A 652 18.39 32.75 -20.64
N ALA A 653 19.71 32.52 -20.58
CA ALA A 653 20.58 32.64 -21.75
C ALA A 653 20.17 31.68 -22.87
N LEU A 654 19.98 30.41 -22.55
CA LEU A 654 19.48 29.40 -23.50
C LEU A 654 18.09 29.76 -24.06
N GLN A 655 17.18 30.25 -23.23
CA GLN A 655 15.87 30.68 -23.70
C GLN A 655 15.97 31.87 -24.67
N ARG A 656 16.77 32.87 -24.33
CA ARG A 656 16.95 34.08 -25.16
C ARG A 656 17.70 33.78 -26.45
N LEU A 657 18.83 33.05 -26.36
CA LEU A 657 19.78 32.89 -27.45
C LEU A 657 19.47 31.73 -28.38
N VAL A 658 18.79 30.70 -27.87
CA VAL A 658 18.51 29.48 -28.65
C VAL A 658 17.02 29.30 -28.89
N LEU A 659 16.20 29.14 -27.82
CA LEU A 659 14.80 28.76 -27.99
C LEU A 659 13.95 29.85 -28.67
N ASN A 660 14.16 31.14 -28.35
CA ASN A 660 13.39 32.22 -28.95
C ASN A 660 13.69 32.35 -30.45
N GLU A 661 14.94 32.21 -30.84
CA GLU A 661 15.33 32.29 -32.27
C GLU A 661 14.90 31.06 -33.05
N LEU A 662 15.05 29.88 -32.45
CA LEU A 662 14.56 28.62 -33.05
C LEU A 662 13.04 28.67 -33.25
N SER A 663 12.26 29.11 -32.24
CA SER A 663 10.81 29.22 -32.33
C SER A 663 10.35 30.15 -33.45
N LYS A 664 11.05 31.30 -33.63
CA LYS A 664 10.79 32.23 -34.76
C LYS A 664 11.04 31.54 -36.11
N ALA A 665 12.15 30.78 -36.21
CA ALA A 665 12.49 30.04 -37.44
C ALA A 665 11.47 28.94 -37.78
N ILE A 666 11.00 28.21 -36.78
CA ILE A 666 9.97 27.18 -36.92
C ILE A 666 8.64 27.80 -37.36
N ILE A 667 8.18 28.85 -36.70
CA ILE A 667 6.92 29.54 -37.04
C ILE A 667 6.99 30.16 -38.47
N ALA A 668 8.17 30.66 -38.83
CA ALA A 668 8.39 31.20 -40.18
C ALA A 668 8.52 30.13 -41.28
N GLY A 669 8.43 28.83 -40.95
CA GLY A 669 8.57 27.74 -41.89
C GLY A 669 9.99 27.60 -42.49
N LYS A 670 11.01 28.13 -41.80
CA LYS A 670 12.42 28.14 -42.26
C LYS A 670 13.19 26.90 -41.78
N VAL A 671 12.60 26.05 -40.97
CA VAL A 671 13.21 24.81 -40.44
C VAL A 671 12.71 23.62 -41.26
N ASP A 672 13.65 22.95 -41.92
CA ASP A 672 13.41 21.67 -42.61
C ASP A 672 13.57 20.52 -41.59
N GLN A 673 12.47 19.94 -41.15
CA GLN A 673 12.45 18.85 -40.16
C GLN A 673 13.18 17.59 -40.62
N SER A 674 13.49 17.47 -41.90
CA SER A 674 14.26 16.32 -42.44
C SER A 674 15.78 16.47 -42.21
N LYS A 675 16.24 17.61 -41.73
CA LYS A 675 17.66 17.93 -41.53
C LYS A 675 17.92 18.42 -40.10
N PRO A 676 19.11 18.15 -39.54
CA PRO A 676 19.47 18.67 -38.24
C PRO A 676 19.61 20.21 -38.24
N VAL A 677 19.09 20.84 -37.19
CA VAL A 677 19.30 22.28 -36.93
C VAL A 677 20.58 22.44 -36.15
N ILE A 678 21.60 23.05 -36.79
CA ILE A 678 22.91 23.27 -36.16
C ILE A 678 23.00 24.69 -35.65
N VAL A 679 23.32 24.88 -34.35
CA VAL A 679 23.59 26.16 -33.73
C VAL A 679 25.10 26.32 -33.66
N GLU A 680 25.62 27.31 -34.36
CA GLU A 680 27.06 27.62 -34.44
C GLU A 680 27.34 29.08 -34.08
N LEU A 681 28.55 29.38 -33.55
CA LEU A 681 29.01 30.72 -33.30
C LEU A 681 29.70 31.28 -34.56
N ARG A 682 29.18 32.36 -35.16
CA ARG A 682 29.81 33.10 -36.28
C ARG A 682 29.74 34.58 -36.02
N ASP A 683 30.87 35.24 -36.21
CA ASP A 683 31.01 36.70 -36.08
C ASP A 683 30.55 37.23 -34.71
N GLY A 684 30.66 36.38 -33.64
CA GLY A 684 30.26 36.76 -32.27
C GLY A 684 28.77 36.63 -31.99
N GLU A 685 27.99 36.05 -32.92
CA GLU A 685 26.55 35.77 -32.77
C GLU A 685 26.23 34.31 -33.03
N LEU A 686 25.19 33.81 -32.36
CA LEU A 686 24.67 32.46 -32.63
C LEU A 686 23.84 32.45 -33.91
N LYS A 687 24.22 31.58 -34.86
CA LYS A 687 23.53 31.41 -36.14
C LYS A 687 22.98 29.98 -36.26
N PHE A 688 21.80 29.90 -36.80
CA PHE A 688 21.10 28.63 -37.01
C PHE A 688 21.28 28.20 -38.47
N ARG A 689 21.75 26.98 -38.65
CA ARG A 689 21.92 26.35 -39.96
C ARG A 689 21.07 25.07 -39.98
N ASN A 690 20.29 24.93 -41.03
CA ASN A 690 19.41 23.78 -41.22
C ASN A 690 19.61 23.19 -42.64
#